data_95f07668cdeb79c92d0847b6cb86e4d8
#
_entry.id   95f07668cdeb79c92d0847b6cb86e4d8
#
_cell.length_a   1.000
_cell.length_b   1.000
_cell.length_c   1.000
_cell.angle_alpha   90.00
_cell.angle_beta   90.00
_cell.angle_gamma   90.00
#
_symmetry.space_group_name_H-M   'P 1'
#
loop_
_entity.id
_entity.type
_entity.pdbx_description
1 polymer ?
#
loop_
_entity_poly.entity_id
_entity_poly.type
_entity_poly.pdbx_seq_one_letter_code
_entity_poly.pdbx_strand_id
1 'polypeptide(L)'
;MSNTNFSKTAAFIWSVADLLRGDFKQSQYGRVILPFTLLRRLECVLAETKDAVVEKYDELKTSTLPEDAKEKILLRASGLSFFNTSKMDLGKMGQNDIKANLESYVQAFSPDAREIFEHFKFSEFVGLLEDANLLFKVVKKFATINLSPKAISNYEMGLVFEELIRRFAESSNETAGEHFTPRDIVRLTTSLVFMEDDEALTQDGIIRTIYDPTAGTGGFLSAGMEYVHELNPKAVMRAFGQELNPESYAICKADMLIKGQDISRIKLGNTLSNDQLPQDQFDYMLSNPPFGVDWKKIEGEINDEHTQKGFNGRFGPGLPRVSDGSLLFLMHLISKMRDSHNVDGILSNGGRIGIILNGSSLFTGGAGSGESEIRRYILEADLLEGIVALPTDMFYNTGIATYVWILSNKKAPERKGKVQLIDGTNLCGKMRKSLGSKRNLMGEDDIKLITQTFGNFEMVDATTLGELGLEKAAEQKSSRGRQPATAKTETPKTFASKIFNSTDFGYRRLTIERPLRLSAQVTDEAIATLRFAPKPFNAPMERLYEEFASQWQKDTYGDFSGLETEARAIIKAEFAELKEKQIKDLLDNKLWLVQRALLEKAQQIQTALGTQAGGKTLVSNDFNQFQLTLKGAIKAAGVKLDEKENKQFIDAITTKNPEAEPVVKKVLKEAVQPLYGAFEYKGKVVEFEQDDDLRDNENVPLNPAVSTSDLIENYFKAEVLPLVADCWINAEKQDNNDNNVGIVGYEINFHSYFQRKHYRDKLLQGKSVRLKEIVRINNSGFYVLDQLTGRINEFSSLSEKRIALNPVRFDFHNETLLPDFYNIFLQQEEGVDWLKNNFKSSSALSKNISMSAWLNARFSLPTLGN
;
A
#
# COMPACT_ATOMS: atom_id res chain seq x y z
N MET A 1 23.07 35.58 14.34
CA MET A 1 24.08 35.18 15.34
C MET A 1 23.78 33.86 16.08
N SER A 2 22.61 33.23 15.91
CA SER A 2 22.19 32.02 16.63
C SER A 2 22.83 30.71 16.16
N ASN A 3 23.19 30.60 14.90
CA ASN A 3 23.63 29.33 14.29
C ASN A 3 24.98 28.79 14.82
N THR A 4 25.82 29.63 15.43
CA THR A 4 27.15 29.25 15.92
C THR A 4 27.11 28.63 17.33
N ASN A 5 26.14 28.96 18.15
CA ASN A 5 26.05 28.43 19.52
C ASN A 5 25.42 27.02 19.57
N PHE A 6 24.38 26.81 18.79
CA PHE A 6 23.73 25.52 18.56
C PHE A 6 24.72 24.44 18.12
N SER A 7 25.46 24.68 17.02
CA SER A 7 26.41 23.71 16.47
C SER A 7 27.53 23.36 17.45
N LYS A 8 27.99 24.32 18.27
CA LYS A 8 28.99 24.08 19.29
C LYS A 8 28.47 23.23 20.43
N THR A 9 27.23 23.46 20.88
CA THR A 9 26.58 22.70 21.95
C THR A 9 26.35 21.25 21.51
N ALA A 10 25.79 21.03 20.30
CA ALA A 10 25.62 19.72 19.74
C ALA A 10 26.95 18.96 19.56
N ALA A 11 27.98 19.63 19.06
CA ALA A 11 29.32 19.07 18.91
C ALA A 11 29.97 18.68 20.25
N PHE A 12 29.80 19.52 21.27
CA PHE A 12 30.28 19.23 22.62
C PHE A 12 29.60 17.99 23.20
N ILE A 13 28.26 17.93 23.15
CA ILE A 13 27.51 16.77 23.64
C ILE A 13 27.90 15.52 22.85
N TRP A 14 28.00 15.64 21.52
CA TRP A 14 28.44 14.53 20.66
C TRP A 14 29.84 14.01 21.06
N SER A 15 30.74 14.88 21.54
CA SER A 15 32.07 14.47 21.95
C SER A 15 32.10 13.47 23.14
N VAL A 16 30.95 13.24 23.79
CA VAL A 16 30.79 12.13 24.75
C VAL A 16 30.90 10.78 24.07
N ALA A 17 30.47 10.68 22.79
CA ALA A 17 30.61 9.46 22.00
C ALA A 17 32.06 8.99 21.89
N ASP A 18 33.04 9.92 21.92
CA ASP A 18 34.47 9.56 21.93
C ASP A 18 34.91 8.85 23.22
N LEU A 19 34.24 9.14 24.35
CA LEU A 19 34.48 8.45 25.62
C LEU A 19 33.91 7.04 25.61
N LEU A 20 32.84 6.80 24.85
CA LEU A 20 32.14 5.50 24.79
C LEU A 20 32.78 4.55 23.76
N ARG A 21 33.67 5.07 22.92
CA ARG A 21 34.27 4.32 21.82
C ARG A 21 35.16 3.18 22.37
N GLY A 22 34.87 1.96 21.95
CA GLY A 22 35.60 0.77 22.35
C GLY A 22 34.87 -0.07 23.41
N ASP A 23 34.14 0.58 24.32
CA ASP A 23 33.38 -0.09 25.38
C ASP A 23 31.90 -0.28 25.03
N PHE A 24 31.35 0.59 24.17
CA PHE A 24 29.97 0.57 23.75
C PHE A 24 29.84 0.44 22.22
N LYS A 25 28.80 -0.25 21.75
CA LYS A 25 28.41 -0.26 20.33
C LYS A 25 27.87 1.11 19.94
N GLN A 26 28.06 1.53 18.70
CA GLN A 26 27.54 2.81 18.19
C GLN A 26 26.03 2.95 18.37
N SER A 27 25.27 1.86 18.21
CA SER A 27 23.81 1.82 18.45
C SER A 27 23.42 2.10 19.92
N GLN A 28 24.34 1.98 20.86
CA GLN A 28 24.10 2.24 22.29
C GLN A 28 24.41 3.68 22.70
N TYR A 29 25.13 4.47 21.87
CA TYR A 29 25.52 5.82 22.24
C TYR A 29 24.33 6.73 22.53
N GLY A 30 23.25 6.62 21.74
CA GLY A 30 22.02 7.37 21.98
C GLY A 30 21.41 7.09 23.34
N ARG A 31 21.42 5.84 23.78
CA ARG A 31 20.86 5.41 25.07
C ARG A 31 21.64 5.91 26.28
N VAL A 32 22.85 6.39 26.07
CA VAL A 32 23.67 7.07 27.08
C VAL A 32 23.54 8.59 26.97
N ILE A 33 23.79 9.12 25.78
CA ILE A 33 23.95 10.57 25.57
C ILE A 33 22.63 11.33 25.68
N LEU A 34 21.53 10.78 25.14
CA LEU A 34 20.23 11.45 25.18
C LEU A 34 19.70 11.63 26.62
N PRO A 35 19.63 10.56 27.46
CA PRO A 35 19.16 10.75 28.82
C PRO A 35 20.08 11.62 29.68
N PHE A 36 21.41 11.58 29.53
CA PHE A 36 22.30 12.52 30.22
C PHE A 36 22.13 13.97 29.74
N THR A 37 21.88 14.17 28.44
CA THR A 37 21.55 15.51 27.89
C THR A 37 20.26 16.04 28.49
N LEU A 38 19.22 15.21 28.54
CA LEU A 38 17.96 15.54 29.19
C LEU A 38 18.17 15.86 30.67
N LEU A 39 18.83 14.96 31.40
CA LEU A 39 19.11 15.13 32.84
C LEU A 39 19.78 16.47 33.12
N ARG A 40 20.83 16.82 32.35
CA ARG A 40 21.52 18.10 32.49
C ARG A 40 20.64 19.29 32.13
N ARG A 41 19.83 19.20 31.10
CA ARG A 41 18.86 20.24 30.74
C ARG A 41 17.86 20.48 31.87
N LEU A 42 17.22 19.42 32.38
CA LEU A 42 16.25 19.52 33.47
C LEU A 42 16.88 20.13 34.73
N GLU A 43 18.09 19.72 35.07
CA GLU A 43 18.83 20.30 36.19
C GLU A 43 19.08 21.80 36.03
N CYS A 44 19.53 22.23 34.84
CA CYS A 44 19.78 23.63 34.56
C CYS A 44 18.50 24.48 34.54
N VAL A 45 17.39 23.92 34.10
CA VAL A 45 16.07 24.59 34.08
C VAL A 45 15.53 24.76 35.51
N LEU A 46 15.69 23.74 36.37
CA LEU A 46 15.28 23.79 37.76
C LEU A 46 16.14 24.66 38.66
N ALA A 47 17.34 25.04 38.23
CA ALA A 47 18.34 25.64 39.09
C ALA A 47 17.84 26.87 39.90
N GLU A 48 16.97 27.69 39.31
CA GLU A 48 16.43 28.90 39.95
C GLU A 48 15.35 28.60 41.02
N THR A 49 14.64 27.47 40.90
CA THR A 49 13.50 27.13 41.80
C THR A 49 13.75 25.90 42.65
N LYS A 50 14.92 25.28 42.50
CA LYS A 50 15.25 24.02 43.17
C LYS A 50 15.19 24.11 44.69
N ASP A 51 15.76 25.15 45.28
CA ASP A 51 15.77 25.30 46.72
C ASP A 51 14.36 25.45 47.28
N ALA A 52 13.49 26.21 46.60
CA ALA A 52 12.07 26.32 46.97
C ALA A 52 11.31 24.98 46.90
N VAL A 53 11.64 24.16 45.90
CA VAL A 53 11.03 22.78 45.76
C VAL A 53 11.48 21.89 46.90
N VAL A 54 12.79 21.90 47.26
CA VAL A 54 13.37 21.09 48.32
C VAL A 54 12.84 21.50 49.67
N GLU A 55 12.75 22.79 49.94
CA GLU A 55 12.17 23.33 51.18
C GLU A 55 10.68 22.88 51.31
N LYS A 56 9.92 23.05 50.25
CA LYS A 56 8.51 22.67 50.24
C LYS A 56 8.34 21.13 50.36
N TYR A 57 9.24 20.35 49.78
CA TYR A 57 9.24 18.90 49.93
C TYR A 57 9.52 18.48 51.39
N ASP A 58 10.51 19.13 52.04
CA ASP A 58 10.87 18.87 53.45
C ASP A 58 9.67 19.19 54.37
N GLU A 59 8.89 20.26 54.11
CA GLU A 59 7.64 20.59 54.83
C GLU A 59 6.57 19.51 54.61
N LEU A 60 6.45 18.98 53.40
CA LEU A 60 5.41 18.01 53.01
C LEU A 60 5.69 16.59 53.53
N LYS A 61 6.90 16.26 53.96
CA LYS A 61 7.24 14.94 54.50
C LYS A 61 6.38 14.52 55.68
N THR A 62 6.01 15.49 56.50
CA THR A 62 5.16 15.27 57.72
C THR A 62 3.67 15.50 57.44
N SER A 63 3.32 15.88 56.22
CA SER A 63 1.94 16.19 55.83
C SER A 63 1.14 14.91 55.54
N THR A 64 -0.11 14.86 55.97
CA THR A 64 -1.08 13.80 55.69
C THR A 64 -1.80 13.94 54.34
N LEU A 65 -1.39 14.90 53.50
CA LEU A 65 -2.00 15.14 52.21
C LEU A 65 -1.77 13.92 51.27
N PRO A 66 -2.76 13.60 50.41
CA PRO A 66 -2.56 12.62 49.34
C PRO A 66 -1.38 12.98 48.46
N GLU A 67 -0.68 11.97 47.87
CA GLU A 67 0.49 12.19 47.03
C GLU A 67 0.21 13.08 45.82
N ASP A 68 -0.94 12.93 45.16
CA ASP A 68 -1.38 13.82 44.05
C ASP A 68 -1.49 15.29 44.46
N ALA A 69 -1.88 15.58 45.69
CA ALA A 69 -1.96 16.93 46.22
C ALA A 69 -0.56 17.48 46.50
N LYS A 70 0.32 16.65 47.07
CA LYS A 70 1.75 17.00 47.29
C LYS A 70 2.42 17.30 45.97
N GLU A 71 2.22 16.45 44.95
CA GLU A 71 2.79 16.63 43.59
C GLU A 71 2.36 18.00 43.00
N LYS A 72 1.09 18.33 43.05
CA LYS A 72 0.58 19.63 42.56
C LYS A 72 1.20 20.83 43.32
N ILE A 73 1.49 20.68 44.59
CA ILE A 73 2.17 21.72 45.39
C ILE A 73 3.61 21.87 44.94
N LEU A 74 4.33 20.75 44.71
CA LEU A 74 5.69 20.79 44.27
C LEU A 74 5.84 21.32 42.82
N LEU A 75 4.89 20.99 41.94
CA LEU A 75 4.82 21.57 40.59
C LEU A 75 4.62 23.10 40.63
N ARG A 76 3.78 23.58 41.56
CA ARG A 76 3.63 25.04 41.77
C ARG A 76 4.89 25.68 42.33
N ALA A 77 5.58 25.02 43.24
CA ALA A 77 6.85 25.50 43.79
C ALA A 77 7.96 25.56 42.73
N SER A 78 8.00 24.61 41.81
CA SER A 78 8.93 24.61 40.68
C SER A 78 8.59 25.64 39.61
N GLY A 79 7.31 25.99 39.44
CA GLY A 79 6.81 26.81 38.35
C GLY A 79 6.91 26.17 36.98
N LEU A 80 7.16 24.86 36.93
CA LEU A 80 7.40 24.06 35.73
C LEU A 80 6.43 22.86 35.69
N SER A 81 6.44 22.12 34.60
CA SER A 81 5.72 20.85 34.45
C SER A 81 6.42 19.66 35.11
N PHE A 82 7.53 19.90 35.82
CA PHE A 82 8.29 18.88 36.54
C PHE A 82 9.05 19.50 37.71
N PHE A 83 9.51 18.65 38.62
CA PHE A 83 10.32 19.04 39.77
C PHE A 83 11.38 17.97 40.08
N ASN A 84 12.31 18.30 40.98
CA ASN A 84 13.22 17.35 41.61
C ASN A 84 13.40 17.68 43.09
N THR A 85 13.17 16.68 43.97
CA THR A 85 13.19 16.86 45.44
C THR A 85 14.57 16.59 46.06
N SER A 86 15.58 16.22 45.27
CA SER A 86 16.93 15.94 45.75
C SER A 86 17.74 17.24 45.95
N LYS A 87 18.54 17.24 46.99
CA LYS A 87 19.57 18.31 47.24
C LYS A 87 20.79 18.15 46.35
N MET A 88 20.89 17.05 45.59
CA MET A 88 22.00 16.74 44.71
C MET A 88 21.89 17.44 43.37
N ASP A 89 23.01 17.58 42.67
CA ASP A 89 23.15 17.90 41.28
C ASP A 89 24.34 17.15 40.68
N LEU A 90 24.50 17.15 39.35
CA LEU A 90 25.57 16.41 38.67
C LEU A 90 26.97 16.85 39.11
N GLY A 91 27.11 18.11 39.57
CA GLY A 91 28.38 18.61 40.12
C GLY A 91 28.71 18.11 41.49
N LYS A 92 27.72 17.66 42.29
CA LYS A 92 27.84 17.21 43.66
C LYS A 92 27.82 15.68 43.82
N MET A 93 27.81 14.91 42.75
CA MET A 93 27.70 13.43 42.79
C MET A 93 28.91 12.73 43.49
N GLY A 94 30.08 13.42 43.58
CA GLY A 94 31.28 12.83 44.15
C GLY A 94 31.96 11.81 43.23
N GLN A 95 32.98 11.14 43.75
CA GLN A 95 33.65 10.04 43.06
C GLN A 95 33.26 8.66 43.63
N ASN A 96 32.90 8.64 44.93
CA ASN A 96 32.44 7.44 45.61
C ASN A 96 30.92 7.35 45.50
N ASP A 97 30.40 6.15 45.32
CA ASP A 97 28.95 5.84 45.26
C ASP A 97 28.17 6.64 44.16
N ILE A 98 28.88 7.04 43.10
CA ILE A 98 28.34 7.89 42.04
C ILE A 98 27.12 7.28 41.38
N LYS A 99 27.06 5.95 41.21
CA LYS A 99 25.91 5.22 40.69
C LYS A 99 24.70 5.37 41.60
N ALA A 100 24.84 5.05 42.89
CA ALA A 100 23.73 5.16 43.84
C ALA A 100 23.24 6.59 43.98
N ASN A 101 24.15 7.58 43.97
CA ASN A 101 23.82 8.99 44.01
C ASN A 101 23.05 9.45 42.77
N LEU A 102 23.46 9.03 41.57
CA LEU A 102 22.82 9.34 40.31
C LEU A 102 21.43 8.70 40.20
N GLU A 103 21.30 7.44 40.58
CA GLU A 103 20.04 6.73 40.61
C GLU A 103 19.06 7.39 41.60
N SER A 104 19.50 7.74 42.82
CA SER A 104 18.72 8.46 43.81
C SER A 104 18.29 9.85 43.30
N TYR A 105 19.16 10.55 42.58
CA TYR A 105 18.87 11.82 41.98
C TYR A 105 17.79 11.74 40.90
N VAL A 106 17.84 10.71 40.03
CA VAL A 106 16.82 10.46 39.01
C VAL A 106 15.50 10.05 39.64
N GLN A 107 15.49 9.25 40.69
CA GLN A 107 14.29 8.85 41.42
C GLN A 107 13.58 10.04 42.11
N ALA A 108 14.29 11.12 42.39
CA ALA A 108 13.72 12.33 43.00
C ALA A 108 12.98 13.24 42.01
N PHE A 109 12.98 12.97 40.72
CA PHE A 109 12.14 13.68 39.75
C PHE A 109 10.65 13.35 39.90
N SER A 110 9.81 14.26 39.47
CA SER A 110 8.38 14.02 39.34
C SER A 110 8.08 12.75 38.53
N PRO A 111 6.95 12.04 38.80
CA PRO A 111 6.66 10.76 38.17
C PRO A 111 6.80 10.78 36.65
N ASP A 112 6.19 11.76 35.99
CA ASP A 112 6.21 11.91 34.52
C ASP A 112 7.63 12.10 33.94
N ALA A 113 8.48 12.89 34.62
CA ALA A 113 9.85 13.12 34.17
C ALA A 113 10.72 11.86 34.45
N ARG A 114 10.47 11.18 35.56
CA ARG A 114 11.19 9.95 35.92
C ARG A 114 10.90 8.81 34.93
N GLU A 115 9.65 8.64 34.54
CA GLU A 115 9.21 7.63 33.55
C GLU A 115 10.05 7.68 32.26
N ILE A 116 10.46 8.87 31.82
CA ILE A 116 11.33 9.02 30.63
C ILE A 116 12.64 8.26 30.82
N PHE A 117 13.28 8.38 31.98
CA PHE A 117 14.53 7.71 32.29
C PHE A 117 14.36 6.19 32.41
N GLU A 118 13.20 5.71 32.91
CA GLU A 118 12.85 4.30 32.98
C GLU A 118 12.76 3.68 31.59
N HIS A 119 12.08 4.34 30.65
CA HIS A 119 11.96 3.87 29.27
C HIS A 119 13.27 3.96 28.48
N PHE A 120 14.17 4.89 28.82
CA PHE A 120 15.55 4.87 28.34
C PHE A 120 16.38 3.72 28.90
N LYS A 121 15.86 2.97 29.88
CA LYS A 121 16.62 1.99 30.66
C LYS A 121 17.89 2.59 31.28
N PHE A 122 17.76 3.82 31.80
CA PHE A 122 18.88 4.64 32.23
C PHE A 122 19.74 3.93 33.28
N SER A 123 19.15 3.28 34.31
CA SER A 123 19.86 2.55 35.35
C SER A 123 20.71 1.39 34.80
N GLU A 124 20.22 0.69 33.73
CA GLU A 124 21.01 -0.35 33.06
C GLU A 124 22.28 0.25 32.44
N PHE A 125 22.16 1.36 31.70
CA PHE A 125 23.30 2.03 31.08
C PHE A 125 24.23 2.70 32.09
N VAL A 126 23.71 3.20 33.20
CA VAL A 126 24.53 3.68 34.36
C VAL A 126 25.37 2.54 34.91
N GLY A 127 24.82 1.34 35.06
CA GLY A 127 25.58 0.15 35.47
C GLY A 127 26.69 -0.22 34.49
N LEU A 128 26.39 -0.26 33.19
CA LEU A 128 27.38 -0.53 32.14
C LEU A 128 28.50 0.52 32.11
N LEU A 129 28.18 1.78 32.36
CA LEU A 129 29.19 2.85 32.45
C LEU A 129 30.08 2.72 33.69
N GLU A 130 29.53 2.25 34.82
CA GLU A 130 30.30 1.95 36.05
C GLU A 130 31.25 0.78 35.83
N ASP A 131 30.75 -0.31 35.23
CA ASP A 131 31.57 -1.49 34.91
C ASP A 131 32.72 -1.17 33.96
N ALA A 132 32.50 -0.24 33.01
CA ALA A 132 33.52 0.28 32.09
C ALA A 132 34.43 1.35 32.72
N ASN A 133 34.27 1.76 33.99
CA ASN A 133 34.95 2.89 34.62
C ASN A 133 34.79 4.22 33.88
N LEU A 134 33.66 4.44 33.19
CA LEU A 134 33.37 5.65 32.43
C LEU A 134 32.36 6.56 33.12
N LEU A 135 31.59 6.07 34.12
CA LEU A 135 30.47 6.79 34.71
C LEU A 135 30.89 8.19 35.23
N PHE A 136 31.96 8.25 36.03
CA PHE A 136 32.47 9.51 36.58
C PHE A 136 32.85 10.51 35.45
N LYS A 137 33.54 10.03 34.42
CA LYS A 137 33.97 10.86 33.29
C LYS A 137 32.78 11.46 32.53
N VAL A 138 31.74 10.63 32.30
CA VAL A 138 30.49 11.05 31.61
C VAL A 138 29.75 12.06 32.45
N VAL A 139 29.49 11.78 33.73
CA VAL A 139 28.80 12.70 34.65
C VAL A 139 29.54 14.04 34.76
N LYS A 140 30.86 13.99 34.97
CA LYS A 140 31.68 15.19 35.02
C LYS A 140 31.61 16.04 33.75
N LYS A 141 31.61 15.37 32.58
CA LYS A 141 31.52 16.07 31.29
C LYS A 141 30.21 16.78 31.13
N PHE A 142 29.09 16.14 31.47
CA PHE A 142 27.77 16.78 31.46
C PHE A 142 27.61 17.85 32.51
N ALA A 143 28.19 17.72 33.70
CA ALA A 143 28.16 18.74 34.75
C ALA A 143 28.80 20.08 34.31
N THR A 144 29.74 20.06 33.36
CA THR A 144 30.46 21.26 32.91
C THR A 144 29.73 22.08 31.85
N ILE A 145 28.73 21.48 31.16
CA ILE A 145 28.01 22.21 30.12
C ILE A 145 26.84 23.00 30.71
N ASN A 146 26.74 24.26 30.29
CA ASN A 146 25.59 25.10 30.69
C ASN A 146 24.45 24.95 29.65
N LEU A 147 23.38 24.26 30.03
CA LEU A 147 22.16 24.09 29.24
C LEU A 147 20.98 24.85 29.84
N SER A 148 21.25 25.99 30.58
CA SER A 148 20.17 26.82 31.14
C SER A 148 19.38 27.55 30.06
N PRO A 149 18.12 27.95 30.31
CA PRO A 149 17.32 28.75 29.37
C PRO A 149 17.95 30.08 28.95
N LYS A 150 18.81 30.63 29.82
CA LYS A 150 19.59 31.89 29.53
C LYS A 150 20.75 31.64 28.55
N ALA A 151 21.33 30.42 28.56
CA ALA A 151 22.43 30.04 27.66
C ALA A 151 21.93 29.51 26.32
N ILE A 152 20.83 28.73 26.35
CA ILE A 152 20.22 28.14 25.18
C ILE A 152 18.70 28.07 25.42
N SER A 153 17.92 28.67 24.55
CA SER A 153 16.46 28.68 24.64
C SER A 153 15.85 27.26 24.52
N ASN A 154 14.57 27.09 24.90
CA ASN A 154 13.88 25.81 24.70
C ASN A 154 13.84 25.39 23.22
N TYR A 155 13.60 26.35 22.34
CA TYR A 155 13.65 26.14 20.89
C TYR A 155 15.01 25.64 20.41
N GLU A 156 16.08 26.36 20.73
CA GLU A 156 17.46 25.99 20.35
C GLU A 156 17.88 24.63 20.96
N MET A 157 17.44 24.36 22.20
CA MET A 157 17.69 23.05 22.83
C MET A 157 16.94 21.90 22.13
N GLY A 158 15.73 22.14 21.67
CA GLY A 158 15.00 21.22 20.82
C GLY A 158 15.77 20.89 19.53
N LEU A 159 16.34 21.90 18.86
CA LEU A 159 17.17 21.68 17.69
C LEU A 159 18.46 20.89 18.00
N VAL A 160 19.09 21.14 19.17
CA VAL A 160 20.24 20.35 19.62
C VAL A 160 19.86 18.89 19.83
N PHE A 161 18.74 18.64 20.51
CA PHE A 161 18.26 17.29 20.82
C PHE A 161 17.91 16.51 19.55
N GLU A 162 17.22 17.15 18.62
CA GLU A 162 16.89 16.60 17.31
C GLU A 162 18.14 16.28 16.47
N GLU A 163 19.17 17.17 16.48
CA GLU A 163 20.44 16.90 15.80
C GLU A 163 21.16 15.70 16.40
N LEU A 164 21.10 15.51 17.71
CA LEU A 164 21.64 14.32 18.37
C LEU A 164 20.89 13.05 17.95
N ILE A 165 19.56 13.09 17.99
CA ILE A 165 18.70 11.99 17.54
C ILE A 165 19.06 11.62 16.09
N ARG A 166 19.14 12.61 15.19
CA ARG A 166 19.52 12.38 13.80
C ARG A 166 20.88 11.69 13.66
N ARG A 167 21.91 12.16 14.39
CA ARG A 167 23.26 11.56 14.36
C ARG A 167 23.27 10.12 14.87
N PHE A 168 22.46 9.81 15.90
CA PHE A 168 22.34 8.44 16.37
C PHE A 168 21.60 7.56 15.37
N ALA A 169 20.54 8.06 14.75
CA ALA A 169 19.84 7.39 13.68
C ALA A 169 20.77 7.05 12.49
N GLU A 170 21.63 7.98 12.11
CA GLU A 170 22.62 7.78 11.04
C GLU A 170 23.75 6.82 11.41
N SER A 171 24.10 6.73 12.68
CA SER A 171 25.21 5.89 13.15
C SER A 171 24.80 4.44 13.47
N SER A 172 23.52 4.21 13.81
CA SER A 172 22.98 2.89 14.09
C SER A 172 22.35 2.30 12.83
N ASN A 173 23.06 1.41 12.13
CA ASN A 173 22.56 0.77 10.91
C ASN A 173 21.35 -0.16 11.11
N GLU A 174 20.89 -0.43 12.33
CA GLU A 174 20.01 -1.56 12.61
C GLU A 174 18.51 -1.22 12.82
N THR A 175 18.14 -0.04 13.29
CA THR A 175 16.72 0.24 13.66
C THR A 175 16.27 1.68 13.51
N ALA A 176 17.16 2.60 13.26
CA ALA A 176 16.85 4.04 13.22
C ALA A 176 15.86 4.44 12.11
N GLY A 177 15.77 3.64 11.05
CA GLY A 177 14.89 3.93 9.91
C GLY A 177 13.40 3.70 10.15
N GLU A 178 13.03 2.86 11.13
CA GLU A 178 11.64 2.51 11.38
C GLU A 178 10.87 3.57 12.19
N HIS A 179 11.60 4.41 12.94
CA HIS A 179 11.00 5.36 13.88
C HIS A 179 11.36 6.82 13.60
N PHE A 180 12.04 7.10 12.48
CA PHE A 180 12.51 8.45 12.15
C PHE A 180 12.08 8.88 10.74
N THR A 181 11.26 9.91 10.66
CA THR A 181 10.87 10.52 9.39
C THR A 181 11.91 11.57 8.95
N PRO A 182 12.39 11.51 7.69
CA PRO A 182 13.36 12.49 7.20
C PRO A 182 12.85 13.93 7.26
N ARG A 183 13.71 14.87 7.67
CA ARG A 183 13.35 16.28 7.88
C ARG A 183 12.75 16.96 6.66
N ASP A 184 13.26 16.67 5.47
CA ASP A 184 12.75 17.23 4.22
C ASP A 184 11.27 16.82 4.00
N ILE A 185 10.93 15.58 4.30
CA ILE A 185 9.55 15.06 4.22
C ILE A 185 8.68 15.63 5.34
N VAL A 186 9.22 15.73 6.57
CA VAL A 186 8.52 16.37 7.68
C VAL A 186 8.16 17.81 7.33
N ARG A 187 9.13 18.60 6.81
CA ARG A 187 8.92 20.00 6.42
C ARG A 187 7.88 20.13 5.30
N LEU A 188 7.98 19.31 4.25
CA LEU A 188 7.01 19.31 3.17
C LEU A 188 5.59 19.03 3.70
N THR A 189 5.43 17.93 4.44
CA THR A 189 4.10 17.51 4.93
C THR A 189 3.51 18.54 5.90
N THR A 190 4.33 19.07 6.79
CA THR A 190 3.92 20.15 7.71
C THR A 190 3.47 21.38 6.94
N SER A 191 4.26 21.85 5.99
CA SER A 191 3.90 23.04 5.18
C SER A 191 2.58 22.83 4.43
N LEU A 192 2.37 21.66 3.82
CA LEU A 192 1.12 21.35 3.09
C LEU A 192 -0.11 21.31 4.01
N VAL A 193 0.05 20.91 5.26
CA VAL A 193 -1.06 20.85 6.22
C VAL A 193 -1.39 22.22 6.81
N PHE A 194 -0.41 23.03 7.11
CA PHE A 194 -0.60 24.29 7.87
C PHE A 194 -0.89 25.49 6.97
N MET A 195 -0.34 25.54 5.75
CA MET A 195 -0.38 26.74 4.90
C MET A 195 -1.80 27.28 4.59
N GLU A 196 -2.79 26.39 4.51
CA GLU A 196 -4.18 26.80 4.26
C GLU A 196 -4.82 27.55 5.46
N ASP A 197 -4.18 27.49 6.62
CA ASP A 197 -4.65 28.10 7.86
C ASP A 197 -3.75 29.26 8.32
N ASP A 198 -2.78 29.71 7.50
CA ASP A 198 -1.83 30.74 7.89
C ASP A 198 -2.50 32.02 8.42
N GLU A 199 -3.59 32.47 7.78
CA GLU A 199 -4.36 33.64 8.25
C GLU A 199 -4.96 33.43 9.64
N ALA A 200 -5.51 32.24 9.91
CA ALA A 200 -6.07 31.90 11.20
C ALA A 200 -4.97 31.77 12.26
N LEU A 201 -3.83 31.22 11.91
CA LEU A 201 -2.70 31.01 12.81
C LEU A 201 -2.01 32.33 13.21
N THR A 202 -2.15 33.40 12.44
CA THR A 202 -1.61 34.72 12.77
C THR A 202 -2.45 35.49 13.77
N GLN A 203 -3.63 35.02 14.15
CA GLN A 203 -4.49 35.70 15.11
C GLN A 203 -3.93 35.67 16.54
N ASP A 204 -4.08 36.77 17.27
CA ASP A 204 -3.62 36.87 18.66
C ASP A 204 -4.42 35.91 19.58
N GLY A 205 -3.67 35.17 20.42
CA GLY A 205 -4.26 34.29 21.44
C GLY A 205 -4.82 32.98 20.90
N ILE A 206 -4.51 32.62 19.63
CA ILE A 206 -4.98 31.37 19.05
C ILE A 206 -4.36 30.16 19.75
N ILE A 207 -5.20 29.16 20.00
CA ILE A 207 -4.81 27.86 20.55
C ILE A 207 -5.22 26.80 19.55
N ARG A 208 -4.28 25.92 19.14
CA ARG A 208 -4.51 24.80 18.24
C ARG A 208 -3.86 23.53 18.79
N THR A 209 -4.32 22.40 18.30
CA THR A 209 -3.83 21.07 18.66
C THR A 209 -3.17 20.40 17.46
N ILE A 210 -2.07 19.71 17.73
CA ILE A 210 -1.40 18.84 16.77
C ILE A 210 -1.29 17.42 17.33
N TYR A 211 -1.57 16.42 16.50
CA TYR A 211 -1.57 15.01 16.89
C TYR A 211 -0.79 14.13 15.91
N ASP A 212 0.00 13.21 16.45
CA ASP A 212 0.67 12.15 15.71
C ASP A 212 0.40 10.79 16.37
N PRO A 213 -0.39 9.88 15.74
CA PRO A 213 -0.71 8.55 16.27
C PRO A 213 0.45 7.55 16.19
N THR A 214 1.52 7.91 15.50
CA THR A 214 2.77 7.14 15.30
C THR A 214 3.96 8.03 15.56
N ALA A 215 3.95 8.68 16.76
CA ALA A 215 4.76 9.84 17.04
C ALA A 215 6.28 9.65 16.83
N GLY A 216 6.76 8.40 16.85
CA GLY A 216 8.16 8.12 16.74
C GLY A 216 8.96 8.92 17.77
N THR A 217 9.92 9.69 17.30
CA THR A 217 10.70 10.61 18.12
C THR A 217 10.09 12.02 18.24
N GLY A 218 8.89 12.24 17.75
CA GLY A 218 8.18 13.54 17.84
C GLY A 218 8.49 14.52 16.71
N GLY A 219 9.05 14.07 15.59
CA GLY A 219 9.50 14.94 14.50
C GLY A 219 8.40 15.82 13.92
N PHE A 220 7.20 15.27 13.67
CA PHE A 220 6.05 16.04 13.17
C PHE A 220 5.50 17.03 14.21
N LEU A 221 5.45 16.61 15.48
CA LEU A 221 4.99 17.48 16.56
C LEU A 221 5.90 18.70 16.68
N SER A 222 7.21 18.47 16.66
CA SER A 222 8.21 19.52 16.71
C SER A 222 8.13 20.47 15.52
N ALA A 223 8.05 19.93 14.31
CA ALA A 223 7.98 20.75 13.08
C ALA A 223 6.70 21.59 13.02
N GLY A 224 5.56 21.04 13.45
CA GLY A 224 4.30 21.80 13.52
C GLY A 224 4.35 22.95 14.53
N MET A 225 4.96 22.72 15.70
CA MET A 225 5.17 23.77 16.68
C MET A 225 6.13 24.85 16.19
N GLU A 226 7.21 24.47 15.49
CA GLU A 226 8.16 25.39 14.89
C GLU A 226 7.50 26.26 13.81
N TYR A 227 6.75 25.65 12.91
CA TYR A 227 6.01 26.33 11.85
C TYR A 227 5.12 27.43 12.43
N VAL A 228 4.29 27.07 13.42
CA VAL A 228 3.37 28.04 14.05
C VAL A 228 4.14 29.11 14.83
N HIS A 229 5.21 28.75 15.53
CA HIS A 229 6.01 29.71 16.28
C HIS A 229 6.72 30.74 15.38
N GLU A 230 7.22 30.30 14.21
CA GLU A 230 7.82 31.19 13.21
C GLU A 230 6.79 32.17 12.63
N LEU A 231 5.55 31.69 12.41
CA LEU A 231 4.45 32.50 11.90
C LEU A 231 3.89 33.45 12.98
N ASN A 232 3.67 32.96 14.19
CA ASN A 232 3.10 33.69 15.31
C ASN A 232 3.68 33.21 16.67
N PRO A 233 4.69 33.91 17.23
CA PRO A 233 5.28 33.53 18.52
C PRO A 233 4.32 33.53 19.71
N LYS A 234 3.14 34.15 19.58
CA LYS A 234 2.10 34.20 20.63
C LYS A 234 1.09 33.06 20.52
N ALA A 235 1.07 32.33 19.39
CA ALA A 235 0.17 31.20 19.23
C ALA A 235 0.57 30.04 20.15
N VAL A 236 -0.43 29.35 20.71
CA VAL A 236 -0.23 28.17 21.55
C VAL A 236 -0.57 26.91 20.76
N MET A 237 0.45 26.11 20.43
CA MET A 237 0.27 24.79 19.87
C MET A 237 0.41 23.73 20.95
N ARG A 238 -0.64 22.91 21.14
CA ARG A 238 -0.67 21.80 22.09
C ARG A 238 -0.40 20.49 21.37
N ALA A 239 0.69 19.82 21.76
CA ALA A 239 1.11 18.57 21.14
C ALA A 239 0.50 17.36 21.84
N PHE A 240 -0.01 16.43 21.04
CA PHE A 240 -0.54 15.11 21.45
C PHE A 240 0.14 14.05 20.60
N GLY A 241 0.42 12.90 21.18
CA GLY A 241 1.03 11.80 20.44
C GLY A 241 0.77 10.46 21.09
N GLN A 242 0.84 9.41 20.28
CA GLN A 242 0.88 8.03 20.78
C GLN A 242 1.97 7.27 20.05
N GLU A 243 2.74 6.46 20.78
CA GLU A 243 3.87 5.70 20.24
C GLU A 243 3.90 4.30 20.85
N LEU A 244 4.16 3.30 20.00
CA LEU A 244 4.22 1.89 20.41
C LEU A 244 5.57 1.53 21.02
N ASN A 245 6.66 2.06 20.46
CA ASN A 245 8.03 1.74 20.88
C ASN A 245 8.42 2.55 22.11
N PRO A 246 8.76 1.90 23.26
CA PRO A 246 9.08 2.61 24.50
C PRO A 246 10.27 3.57 24.39
N GLU A 247 11.29 3.23 23.58
CA GLU A 247 12.47 4.09 23.40
C GLU A 247 12.13 5.35 22.60
N SER A 248 11.40 5.20 21.48
CA SER A 248 10.93 6.33 20.68
C SER A 248 9.97 7.22 21.49
N TYR A 249 9.08 6.60 22.27
CA TYR A 249 8.21 7.31 23.21
C TYR A 249 8.99 8.16 24.21
N ALA A 250 10.03 7.59 24.85
CA ALA A 250 10.88 8.34 25.79
C ALA A 250 11.56 9.53 25.13
N ILE A 251 12.05 9.36 23.89
CA ILE A 251 12.67 10.43 23.11
C ILE A 251 11.63 11.52 22.80
N CYS A 252 10.46 11.16 22.32
CA CYS A 252 9.38 12.10 22.03
C CYS A 252 8.97 12.86 23.29
N LYS A 253 8.75 12.16 24.40
CA LYS A 253 8.36 12.74 25.68
C LYS A 253 9.44 13.69 26.21
N ALA A 254 10.72 13.32 26.05
CA ALA A 254 11.85 14.17 26.43
C ALA A 254 11.91 15.45 25.59
N ASP A 255 11.73 15.37 24.27
CA ASP A 255 11.70 16.54 23.37
C ASP A 255 10.55 17.49 23.71
N MET A 256 9.36 16.93 23.95
CA MET A 256 8.19 17.71 24.36
C MET A 256 8.41 18.39 25.72
N LEU A 257 9.04 17.71 26.67
CA LEU A 257 9.39 18.27 27.97
C LEU A 257 10.37 19.46 27.85
N ILE A 258 11.40 19.29 27.03
CA ILE A 258 12.39 20.34 26.73
C ILE A 258 11.73 21.58 26.13
N LYS A 259 10.72 21.39 25.29
CA LYS A 259 9.95 22.44 24.62
C LYS A 259 8.83 23.03 25.50
N GLY A 260 8.70 22.57 26.74
CA GLY A 260 7.72 23.08 27.69
C GLY A 260 6.26 22.63 27.41
N GLN A 261 6.11 21.52 26.69
CA GLN A 261 4.82 20.90 26.44
C GLN A 261 4.36 20.06 27.65
N ASP A 262 3.07 19.86 27.74
CA ASP A 262 2.47 18.91 28.69
C ASP A 262 2.67 17.48 28.23
N ILE A 263 3.63 16.81 28.82
CA ILE A 263 4.08 15.47 28.43
C ILE A 263 3.06 14.35 28.78
N SER A 264 2.04 14.65 29.62
CA SER A 264 0.95 13.72 29.90
C SER A 264 0.08 13.41 28.67
N ARG A 265 0.20 14.21 27.61
CA ARG A 265 -0.49 14.06 26.31
C ARG A 265 0.23 13.14 25.36
N ILE A 266 1.46 12.75 25.66
CA ILE A 266 2.20 11.75 24.92
C ILE A 266 1.96 10.40 25.59
N LYS A 267 1.43 9.44 24.83
CA LYS A 267 0.95 8.15 25.32
C LYS A 267 1.79 6.99 24.77
N LEU A 268 2.04 5.99 25.62
CA LEU A 268 2.68 4.75 25.22
C LEU A 268 1.64 3.67 24.92
N GLY A 269 1.64 3.10 23.74
CA GLY A 269 0.76 1.99 23.38
C GLY A 269 0.44 1.91 21.91
N ASN A 270 -0.23 0.82 21.52
CA ASN A 270 -0.66 0.60 20.16
C ASN A 270 -1.91 1.42 19.84
N THR A 271 -1.79 2.38 18.97
CA THR A 271 -2.88 3.29 18.55
C THR A 271 -4.09 2.54 17.98
N LEU A 272 -3.85 1.47 17.22
CA LEU A 272 -4.92 0.75 16.54
C LEU A 272 -5.75 -0.11 17.50
N SER A 273 -5.10 -0.84 18.43
CA SER A 273 -5.80 -1.72 19.38
C SER A 273 -6.12 -1.05 20.71
N ASN A 274 -5.43 0.03 21.07
CA ASN A 274 -5.59 0.72 22.35
C ASN A 274 -5.40 2.23 22.21
N ASP A 275 -6.41 2.90 21.65
CA ASP A 275 -6.45 4.37 21.58
C ASP A 275 -6.57 4.97 22.98
N GLN A 276 -5.52 5.66 23.42
CA GLN A 276 -5.47 6.28 24.75
C GLN A 276 -5.94 7.73 24.77
N LEU A 277 -6.38 8.25 23.62
CA LEU A 277 -6.97 9.58 23.46
C LEU A 277 -8.36 9.49 22.81
N PRO A 278 -9.27 8.60 23.31
CA PRO A 278 -10.48 8.22 22.56
C PRO A 278 -11.48 9.36 22.36
N GLN A 279 -11.48 10.35 23.25
CA GLN A 279 -12.42 11.47 23.23
C GLN A 279 -11.83 12.75 22.63
N ASP A 280 -10.52 12.73 22.31
CA ASP A 280 -9.83 13.92 21.82
C ASP A 280 -10.02 14.08 20.30
N GLN A 281 -10.24 15.31 19.86
CA GLN A 281 -10.29 15.73 18.47
C GLN A 281 -9.24 16.82 18.22
N PHE A 282 -8.65 16.83 17.03
CA PHE A 282 -7.49 17.65 16.74
C PHE A 282 -7.69 18.55 15.52
N ASP A 283 -7.03 19.73 15.55
CA ASP A 283 -7.02 20.69 14.45
C ASP A 283 -6.07 20.23 13.33
N TYR A 284 -4.88 19.72 13.70
CA TYR A 284 -3.86 19.23 12.76
C TYR A 284 -3.39 17.86 13.16
N MET A 285 -3.25 17.00 12.17
CA MET A 285 -2.78 15.63 12.38
C MET A 285 -1.77 15.26 11.31
N LEU A 286 -0.62 14.77 11.76
CA LEU A 286 0.49 14.39 10.89
C LEU A 286 0.94 12.98 11.26
N SER A 287 1.20 12.12 10.27
CA SER A 287 1.60 10.75 10.56
C SER A 287 2.45 10.16 9.43
N ASN A 288 3.45 9.39 9.82
CA ASN A 288 4.19 8.48 8.95
C ASN A 288 4.07 7.07 9.53
N PRO A 289 2.96 6.36 9.29
CA PRO A 289 2.77 5.02 9.81
C PRO A 289 3.75 4.03 9.17
N PRO A 290 4.03 2.88 9.82
CA PRO A 290 4.90 1.86 9.24
C PRO A 290 4.30 1.29 7.95
N PHE A 291 5.14 1.18 6.90
CA PHE A 291 4.72 0.69 5.58
C PHE A 291 4.68 -0.83 5.51
N GLY A 292 3.56 -1.39 5.00
CA GLY A 292 3.46 -2.83 4.72
C GLY A 292 3.54 -3.73 5.96
N VAL A 293 3.21 -3.21 7.13
CA VAL A 293 3.20 -3.99 8.37
C VAL A 293 1.84 -4.67 8.55
N ASP A 294 1.88 -5.98 8.81
CA ASP A 294 0.67 -6.75 9.09
C ASP A 294 0.07 -6.37 10.45
N TRP A 295 -1.26 -6.44 10.52
CA TRP A 295 -2.02 -6.19 11.74
C TRP A 295 -2.67 -7.46 12.32
N LYS A 296 -2.17 -8.63 11.92
CA LYS A 296 -2.69 -9.94 12.33
C LYS A 296 -2.77 -10.13 13.84
N LYS A 297 -1.81 -9.56 14.59
CA LYS A 297 -1.76 -9.66 16.06
C LYS A 297 -2.92 -8.96 16.76
N ILE A 298 -3.52 -7.97 16.11
CA ILE A 298 -4.63 -7.15 16.64
C ILE A 298 -5.89 -7.30 15.77
N GLU A 299 -5.94 -8.36 14.94
CA GLU A 299 -7.04 -8.60 13.99
C GLU A 299 -8.38 -8.74 14.71
N GLY A 300 -8.39 -9.36 15.90
CA GLY A 300 -9.59 -9.53 16.71
C GLY A 300 -10.20 -8.19 17.11
N GLU A 301 -9.41 -7.31 17.73
CA GLU A 301 -9.86 -6.01 18.21
C GLU A 301 -10.33 -5.11 17.07
N ILE A 302 -9.65 -5.14 15.92
CA ILE A 302 -10.03 -4.34 14.75
C ILE A 302 -11.34 -4.86 14.13
N ASN A 303 -11.49 -6.16 13.96
CA ASN A 303 -12.72 -6.78 13.44
C ASN A 303 -13.91 -6.55 14.39
N ASP A 304 -13.69 -6.64 15.70
CA ASP A 304 -14.70 -6.36 16.70
C ASP A 304 -15.17 -4.90 16.64
N GLU A 305 -14.25 -3.94 16.53
CA GLU A 305 -14.61 -2.53 16.37
C GLU A 305 -15.40 -2.29 15.07
N HIS A 306 -14.93 -2.86 13.95
CA HIS A 306 -15.60 -2.73 12.66
C HIS A 306 -17.03 -3.30 12.70
N THR A 307 -17.21 -4.53 13.21
CA THR A 307 -18.51 -5.22 13.19
C THR A 307 -19.50 -4.69 14.23
N GLN A 308 -19.02 -4.35 15.43
CA GLN A 308 -19.90 -3.93 16.53
C GLN A 308 -20.25 -2.45 16.47
N LYS A 309 -19.32 -1.59 16.05
CA LYS A 309 -19.51 -0.14 16.02
C LYS A 309 -19.85 0.41 14.63
N GLY A 310 -19.49 -0.30 13.55
CA GLY A 310 -19.66 0.19 12.20
C GLY A 310 -19.13 1.62 12.03
N PHE A 311 -19.93 2.51 11.46
CA PHE A 311 -19.58 3.93 11.29
C PHE A 311 -19.51 4.76 12.58
N ASN A 312 -19.96 4.22 13.72
CA ASN A 312 -19.72 4.84 15.03
C ASN A 312 -18.34 4.51 15.60
N GLY A 313 -17.61 3.60 14.98
CA GLY A 313 -16.21 3.30 15.24
C GLY A 313 -15.28 3.92 14.21
N ARG A 314 -13.99 3.64 14.37
CA ARG A 314 -12.94 4.17 13.47
C ARG A 314 -12.93 3.50 12.10
N PHE A 315 -13.30 2.24 12.01
CA PHE A 315 -13.08 1.37 10.85
C PHE A 315 -14.38 1.00 10.09
N GLY A 316 -15.42 1.80 10.24
CA GLY A 316 -16.73 1.56 9.61
C GLY A 316 -16.71 1.39 8.10
N PRO A 317 -16.00 2.24 7.33
CA PRO A 317 -15.98 2.16 5.87
C PRO A 317 -15.43 0.85 5.30
N GLY A 318 -14.47 0.21 5.95
CA GLY A 318 -13.89 -1.04 5.49
C GLY A 318 -12.59 -1.41 6.20
N LEU A 319 -12.13 -2.62 5.98
CA LEU A 319 -10.86 -3.12 6.50
C LEU A 319 -9.90 -3.44 5.35
N PRO A 320 -8.65 -2.93 5.39
CA PRO A 320 -7.65 -3.31 4.41
C PRO A 320 -7.21 -4.76 4.64
N ARG A 321 -6.52 -5.34 3.65
CA ARG A 321 -5.90 -6.66 3.80
C ARG A 321 -5.00 -6.71 5.03
N VAL A 322 -4.96 -7.88 5.71
CA VAL A 322 -4.21 -8.08 6.97
C VAL A 322 -2.71 -7.79 6.82
N SER A 323 -2.15 -7.95 5.62
CA SER A 323 -0.72 -7.74 5.36
C SER A 323 -0.29 -6.26 5.26
N ASP A 324 -1.23 -5.29 5.29
CA ASP A 324 -0.91 -3.85 5.23
C ASP A 324 -1.93 -3.03 6.01
N GLY A 325 -1.55 -2.56 7.20
CA GLY A 325 -2.38 -1.75 8.10
C GLY A 325 -2.35 -0.25 7.86
N SER A 326 -1.68 0.25 6.82
CA SER A 326 -1.47 1.70 6.60
C SER A 326 -2.79 2.49 6.55
N LEU A 327 -3.81 1.96 5.88
CA LEU A 327 -5.13 2.60 5.79
C LEU A 327 -5.91 2.61 7.12
N LEU A 328 -5.60 1.73 8.08
CA LEU A 328 -6.19 1.79 9.42
C LEU A 328 -5.75 3.05 10.16
N PHE A 329 -4.49 3.47 10.02
CA PHE A 329 -4.01 4.74 10.58
C PHE A 329 -4.71 5.94 9.93
N LEU A 330 -4.95 5.91 8.62
CA LEU A 330 -5.71 6.96 7.95
C LEU A 330 -7.13 7.05 8.49
N MET A 331 -7.82 5.92 8.65
CA MET A 331 -9.16 5.88 9.23
C MET A 331 -9.18 6.35 10.69
N HIS A 332 -8.17 5.99 11.47
CA HIS A 332 -8.00 6.50 12.84
C HIS A 332 -7.86 8.03 12.84
N LEU A 333 -7.03 8.60 11.98
CA LEU A 333 -6.88 10.06 11.88
C LEU A 333 -8.18 10.76 11.47
N ILE A 334 -8.92 10.20 10.52
CA ILE A 334 -10.22 10.75 10.11
C ILE A 334 -11.19 10.78 11.30
N SER A 335 -11.22 9.74 12.12
CA SER A 335 -12.07 9.69 13.32
C SER A 335 -11.69 10.71 14.39
N LYS A 336 -10.48 11.26 14.33
CA LYS A 336 -9.94 12.26 15.26
C LYS A 336 -10.01 13.70 14.73
N MET A 337 -10.54 13.90 13.52
CA MET A 337 -10.73 15.24 13.01
C MET A 337 -11.70 16.03 13.88
N ARG A 338 -11.34 17.26 14.22
CA ARG A 338 -12.26 18.19 14.85
C ARG A 338 -13.46 18.43 13.93
N ASP A 339 -14.65 18.49 14.50
CA ASP A 339 -15.86 18.76 13.73
C ASP A 339 -15.79 20.14 13.07
N SER A 340 -16.20 20.20 11.83
CA SER A 340 -16.36 21.46 11.10
C SER A 340 -17.77 22.01 11.31
N HIS A 341 -17.88 23.31 11.57
CA HIS A 341 -19.15 23.99 11.70
C HIS A 341 -19.35 24.93 10.53
N ASN A 342 -20.54 24.87 9.92
CA ASN A 342 -20.89 25.78 8.85
C ASN A 342 -21.61 27.00 9.46
N VAL A 343 -20.96 28.17 9.40
CA VAL A 343 -21.53 29.45 9.81
C VAL A 343 -21.59 30.34 8.58
N ASP A 344 -22.81 30.66 8.14
CA ASP A 344 -23.10 31.51 6.95
C ASP A 344 -22.40 31.07 5.66
N GLY A 345 -22.27 29.74 5.46
CA GLY A 345 -21.63 29.17 4.28
C GLY A 345 -20.11 28.98 4.40
N ILE A 346 -19.51 29.47 5.48
CA ILE A 346 -18.08 29.32 5.78
C ILE A 346 -17.89 28.16 6.77
N LEU A 347 -17.11 27.16 6.39
CA LEU A 347 -16.71 26.10 7.30
C LEU A 347 -15.64 26.65 8.24
N SER A 348 -16.00 26.78 9.52
CA SER A 348 -15.10 27.15 10.60
C SER A 348 -14.75 25.95 11.46
N ASN A 349 -13.61 25.99 12.11
CA ASN A 349 -13.00 24.84 12.80
C ASN A 349 -12.69 23.70 11.82
N GLY A 350 -12.90 22.46 12.21
CA GLY A 350 -12.51 21.32 11.40
C GLY A 350 -11.04 20.92 11.60
N GLY A 351 -10.63 19.78 11.01
CA GLY A 351 -9.30 19.24 11.07
C GLY A 351 -8.64 19.09 9.72
N ARG A 352 -7.31 19.04 9.72
CA ARG A 352 -6.49 18.72 8.54
C ARG A 352 -5.53 17.58 8.84
N ILE A 353 -5.34 16.71 7.88
CA ILE A 353 -4.47 15.53 7.98
C ILE A 353 -3.40 15.59 6.90
N GLY A 354 -2.15 15.29 7.28
CA GLY A 354 -1.08 14.93 6.38
C GLY A 354 -0.54 13.55 6.75
N ILE A 355 -0.75 12.57 5.89
CA ILE A 355 -0.30 11.20 6.13
C ILE A 355 0.54 10.69 4.97
N ILE A 356 1.62 9.99 5.30
CA ILE A 356 2.50 9.40 4.29
C ILE A 356 2.11 7.93 4.10
N LEU A 357 1.77 7.57 2.88
CA LEU A 357 1.34 6.22 2.54
C LEU A 357 2.17 5.66 1.38
N ASN A 358 2.26 4.35 1.30
CA ASN A 358 2.85 3.64 0.17
C ASN A 358 1.91 3.63 -1.05
N GLY A 359 2.44 3.23 -2.22
CA GLY A 359 1.66 3.19 -3.46
C GLY A 359 0.48 2.22 -3.42
N SER A 360 0.54 1.16 -2.61
CA SER A 360 -0.56 0.19 -2.53
C SER A 360 -1.87 0.81 -2.04
N SER A 361 -1.80 1.84 -1.20
CA SER A 361 -2.98 2.57 -0.71
C SER A 361 -3.79 3.25 -1.82
N LEU A 362 -3.18 3.53 -2.97
CA LEU A 362 -3.81 4.20 -4.12
C LEU A 362 -4.72 3.27 -4.92
N PHE A 363 -4.32 2.02 -5.15
CA PHE A 363 -4.97 1.15 -6.14
C PHE A 363 -5.20 -0.30 -5.69
N THR A 364 -4.59 -0.75 -4.59
CA THR A 364 -4.80 -2.12 -4.12
C THR A 364 -6.25 -2.34 -3.69
N GLY A 365 -6.78 -3.52 -4.00
CA GLY A 365 -8.17 -3.89 -3.73
C GLY A 365 -9.11 -3.43 -4.84
N GLY A 366 -9.83 -4.37 -5.45
CA GLY A 366 -10.84 -4.09 -6.46
C GLY A 366 -12.15 -3.59 -5.86
N ALA A 367 -13.11 -3.27 -6.73
CA ALA A 367 -14.45 -2.84 -6.34
C ALA A 367 -15.07 -3.75 -5.26
N GLY A 368 -15.60 -3.17 -4.21
CA GLY A 368 -16.19 -3.87 -3.06
C GLY A 368 -15.19 -4.41 -2.04
N SER A 369 -13.87 -4.27 -2.26
CA SER A 369 -12.87 -4.61 -1.24
C SER A 369 -12.77 -3.52 -0.18
N GLY A 370 -12.27 -3.88 1.01
CA GLY A 370 -12.13 -2.93 2.11
C GLY A 370 -11.26 -1.71 1.77
N GLU A 371 -10.17 -1.89 1.04
CA GLU A 371 -9.33 -0.77 0.59
C GLU A 371 -10.08 0.15 -0.40
N SER A 372 -10.84 -0.43 -1.33
CA SER A 372 -11.65 0.34 -2.27
C SER A 372 -12.77 1.10 -1.55
N GLU A 373 -13.44 0.48 -0.57
CA GLU A 373 -14.48 1.12 0.23
C GLU A 373 -13.93 2.24 1.12
N ILE A 374 -12.71 2.13 1.64
CA ILE A 374 -12.03 3.23 2.36
C ILE A 374 -11.78 4.39 1.41
N ARG A 375 -11.26 4.15 0.19
CA ARG A 375 -11.08 5.22 -0.82
C ARG A 375 -12.41 5.84 -1.23
N ARG A 376 -13.44 5.01 -1.43
CA ARG A 376 -14.81 5.46 -1.70
C ARG A 376 -15.30 6.44 -0.64
N TYR A 377 -15.20 6.05 0.62
CA TYR A 377 -15.61 6.90 1.75
C TYR A 377 -14.90 8.25 1.75
N ILE A 378 -13.58 8.26 1.57
CA ILE A 378 -12.76 9.46 1.61
C ILE A 378 -13.11 10.42 0.45
N LEU A 379 -13.37 9.87 -0.74
CA LEU A 379 -13.65 10.64 -1.95
C LEU A 379 -15.11 11.11 -2.01
N GLU A 380 -16.07 10.26 -1.62
CA GLU A 380 -17.50 10.61 -1.59
C GLU A 380 -17.84 11.57 -0.43
N ALA A 381 -17.15 11.46 0.72
CA ALA A 381 -17.25 12.41 1.82
C ALA A 381 -16.46 13.71 1.57
N ASP A 382 -15.84 13.85 0.40
CA ASP A 382 -15.06 15.02 -0.02
C ASP A 382 -13.94 15.42 0.97
N LEU A 383 -13.26 14.43 1.57
CA LEU A 383 -12.19 14.67 2.54
C LEU A 383 -10.83 14.86 1.88
N LEU A 384 -10.55 14.19 0.76
CA LEU A 384 -9.25 14.23 0.10
C LEU A 384 -9.04 15.55 -0.65
N GLU A 385 -8.09 16.37 -0.23
CA GLU A 385 -7.70 17.62 -0.91
C GLU A 385 -6.67 17.37 -2.02
N GLY A 386 -5.67 16.55 -1.73
CA GLY A 386 -4.65 16.25 -2.70
C GLY A 386 -3.67 15.15 -2.30
N ILE A 387 -2.90 14.72 -3.28
CA ILE A 387 -1.85 13.72 -3.13
C ILE A 387 -0.59 14.22 -3.81
N VAL A 388 0.53 14.19 -3.10
CA VAL A 388 1.85 14.52 -3.62
C VAL A 388 2.67 13.24 -3.73
N ALA A 389 3.08 12.86 -4.94
CA ALA A 389 4.03 11.77 -5.17
C ALA A 389 5.45 12.23 -4.83
N LEU A 390 6.13 11.46 -4.00
CA LEU A 390 7.50 11.74 -3.58
C LEU A 390 8.50 10.97 -4.44
N PRO A 391 9.76 11.45 -4.55
CA PRO A 391 10.84 10.67 -5.14
C PRO A 391 11.04 9.35 -4.39
N THR A 392 11.55 8.34 -5.07
CA THR A 392 12.01 7.10 -4.43
C THR A 392 13.27 7.35 -3.59
N ASP A 393 13.64 6.40 -2.75
CA ASP A 393 14.84 6.48 -1.89
C ASP A 393 14.86 7.73 -0.98
N MET A 394 13.70 8.18 -0.52
CA MET A 394 13.58 9.33 0.40
C MET A 394 13.62 8.92 1.87
N PHE A 395 13.37 7.65 2.22
CA PHE A 395 13.32 7.15 3.59
C PHE A 395 14.54 6.29 3.95
N TYR A 396 14.85 6.20 5.25
CA TYR A 396 16.05 5.50 5.73
C TYR A 396 15.95 3.97 5.61
N ASN A 397 14.74 3.41 5.73
CA ASN A 397 14.48 1.97 5.78
C ASN A 397 13.92 1.40 4.46
N THR A 398 13.51 2.24 3.51
CA THR A 398 12.88 1.79 2.27
C THR A 398 13.15 2.72 1.10
N GLY A 399 13.24 2.14 -0.10
CA GLY A 399 13.34 2.88 -1.36
C GLY A 399 12.02 2.92 -2.16
N ILE A 400 10.89 2.47 -1.57
CA ILE A 400 9.62 2.40 -2.28
C ILE A 400 9.06 3.79 -2.64
N ALA A 401 8.17 3.83 -3.62
CA ALA A 401 7.37 5.01 -3.92
C ALA A 401 6.40 5.31 -2.78
N THR A 402 6.38 6.56 -2.33
CA THR A 402 5.54 7.04 -1.24
C THR A 402 4.82 8.31 -1.63
N TYR A 403 3.71 8.57 -0.97
CA TYR A 403 2.80 9.65 -1.30
C TYR A 403 2.35 10.37 -0.03
N VAL A 404 2.33 11.69 -0.05
CA VAL A 404 1.73 12.49 1.00
C VAL A 404 0.26 12.72 0.63
N TRP A 405 -0.64 12.24 1.48
CA TRP A 405 -2.08 12.47 1.34
C TRP A 405 -2.49 13.61 2.25
N ILE A 406 -3.19 14.58 1.68
CA ILE A 406 -3.72 15.73 2.42
C ILE A 406 -5.24 15.63 2.45
N LEU A 407 -5.80 15.56 3.65
CA LEU A 407 -7.24 15.50 3.88
C LEU A 407 -7.70 16.69 4.75
N SER A 408 -8.94 17.11 4.53
CA SER A 408 -9.58 18.17 5.29
C SER A 408 -11.09 17.98 5.27
N ASN A 409 -11.76 18.25 6.38
CA ASN A 409 -13.23 18.36 6.42
C ASN A 409 -13.72 19.82 6.36
N LYS A 410 -12.81 20.75 6.00
CA LYS A 410 -13.08 22.20 5.83
C LYS A 410 -12.49 22.72 4.53
N LYS A 411 -12.63 21.98 3.43
CA LYS A 411 -12.14 22.39 2.13
C LYS A 411 -12.66 23.77 1.72
N ALA A 412 -11.78 24.59 1.17
CA ALA A 412 -12.14 25.87 0.53
C ALA A 412 -13.15 25.63 -0.62
N PRO A 413 -14.03 26.58 -0.90
CA PRO A 413 -15.10 26.41 -1.90
C PRO A 413 -14.62 25.94 -3.27
N GLU A 414 -13.49 26.44 -3.75
CA GLU A 414 -12.88 26.09 -5.04
C GLU A 414 -12.33 24.64 -5.08
N ARG A 415 -12.04 24.07 -3.93
CA ARG A 415 -11.51 22.69 -3.76
C ARG A 415 -12.60 21.65 -3.55
N LYS A 416 -13.85 22.08 -3.28
CA LYS A 416 -14.97 21.15 -3.03
C LYS A 416 -15.23 20.26 -4.24
N GLY A 417 -15.37 18.94 -3.99
CA GLY A 417 -15.55 17.91 -5.00
C GLY A 417 -14.34 17.66 -5.89
N LYS A 418 -13.18 18.25 -5.57
CA LYS A 418 -11.96 18.14 -6.38
C LYS A 418 -10.80 17.61 -5.57
N VAL A 419 -9.85 16.99 -6.27
CA VAL A 419 -8.60 16.46 -5.73
C VAL A 419 -7.44 16.91 -6.60
N GLN A 420 -6.40 17.47 -5.99
CA GLN A 420 -5.17 17.86 -6.67
C GLN A 420 -4.14 16.76 -6.59
N LEU A 421 -3.62 16.30 -7.73
CA LEU A 421 -2.50 15.37 -7.80
C LEU A 421 -1.23 16.13 -8.21
N ILE A 422 -0.15 15.96 -7.46
CA ILE A 422 1.14 16.62 -7.72
C ILE A 422 2.22 15.56 -7.92
N ASP A 423 2.82 15.54 -9.10
CA ASP A 423 3.97 14.69 -9.40
C ASP A 423 5.27 15.39 -9.03
N GLY A 424 5.77 15.08 -7.82
CA GLY A 424 7.06 15.52 -7.30
C GLY A 424 8.17 14.47 -7.41
N THR A 425 7.94 13.36 -8.13
CA THR A 425 8.85 12.20 -8.18
C THR A 425 10.26 12.53 -8.63
N ASN A 426 10.45 13.61 -9.39
CA ASN A 426 11.74 14.08 -9.89
C ASN A 426 12.29 15.31 -9.14
N LEU A 427 11.57 15.81 -8.10
CA LEU A 427 11.98 16.98 -7.33
C LEU A 427 12.92 16.57 -6.17
N CYS A 428 14.14 16.19 -6.49
CA CYS A 428 15.15 15.88 -5.49
C CYS A 428 16.57 16.06 -6.04
N GLY A 429 17.52 16.20 -5.13
CA GLY A 429 18.95 16.10 -5.40
C GLY A 429 19.54 14.83 -4.78
N LYS A 430 20.68 14.38 -5.27
CA LYS A 430 21.42 13.26 -4.68
C LYS A 430 22.12 13.69 -3.40
N MET A 431 22.01 12.88 -2.34
CA MET A 431 22.80 13.09 -1.13
C MET A 431 24.28 12.81 -1.38
N ARG A 432 25.18 13.58 -0.72
CA ARG A 432 26.63 13.33 -0.78
C ARG A 432 27.03 11.98 -0.19
N LYS A 433 26.30 11.51 0.81
CA LYS A 433 26.47 10.23 1.49
C LYS A 433 25.08 9.65 1.74
N SER A 434 24.85 8.41 1.32
CA SER A 434 23.60 7.68 1.59
C SER A 434 23.48 7.36 3.09
N LEU A 435 22.25 7.35 3.59
CA LEU A 435 21.91 7.02 4.95
C LEU A 435 20.88 5.88 4.92
N GLY A 436 21.31 4.66 5.15
CA GLY A 436 20.48 3.47 4.91
C GLY A 436 20.02 3.42 3.45
N SER A 437 18.72 3.29 3.23
CA SER A 437 18.10 3.35 1.90
C SER A 437 17.94 4.76 1.36
N LYS A 438 18.01 5.80 2.20
CA LYS A 438 17.86 7.19 1.76
C LYS A 438 19.07 7.65 0.94
N ARG A 439 18.82 8.00 -0.32
CA ARG A 439 19.81 8.46 -1.30
C ARG A 439 19.49 9.84 -1.86
N ASN A 440 18.24 10.25 -1.76
CA ASN A 440 17.72 11.48 -2.30
C ASN A 440 17.33 12.45 -1.17
N LEU A 441 17.41 13.74 -1.47
CA LEU A 441 17.04 14.83 -0.58
C LEU A 441 16.21 15.85 -1.37
N MET A 442 15.07 16.24 -0.84
CA MET A 442 14.26 17.34 -1.38
C MET A 442 14.79 18.66 -0.85
N GLY A 443 15.13 19.59 -1.75
CA GLY A 443 15.63 20.91 -1.40
C GLY A 443 14.52 21.86 -0.95
N GLU A 444 14.90 22.99 -0.37
CA GLU A 444 13.95 24.02 0.06
C GLU A 444 13.17 24.61 -1.12
N ASP A 445 13.82 24.80 -2.27
CA ASP A 445 13.15 25.28 -3.49
C ASP A 445 12.14 24.26 -4.03
N ASP A 446 12.45 22.94 -3.94
CA ASP A 446 11.55 21.87 -4.34
C ASP A 446 10.29 21.83 -3.44
N ILE A 447 10.49 21.93 -2.12
CA ILE A 447 9.41 22.00 -1.13
C ILE A 447 8.53 23.22 -1.39
N LYS A 448 9.16 24.38 -1.60
CA LYS A 448 8.45 25.63 -1.87
C LYS A 448 7.61 25.57 -3.14
N LEU A 449 8.14 24.97 -4.22
CA LEU A 449 7.41 24.78 -5.47
C LEU A 449 6.14 23.92 -5.25
N ILE A 450 6.28 22.78 -4.60
CA ILE A 450 5.14 21.91 -4.31
C ILE A 450 4.12 22.65 -3.45
N THR A 451 4.57 23.29 -2.37
CA THR A 451 3.69 23.96 -1.41
C THR A 451 2.94 25.12 -2.06
N GLN A 452 3.63 25.97 -2.84
CA GLN A 452 2.98 27.08 -3.54
C GLN A 452 1.98 26.60 -4.58
N THR A 453 2.33 25.60 -5.38
CA THR A 453 1.41 25.03 -6.39
C THR A 453 0.18 24.41 -5.73
N PHE A 454 0.37 23.74 -4.58
CA PHE A 454 -0.75 23.20 -3.81
C PHE A 454 -1.63 24.32 -3.24
N GLY A 455 -1.07 25.32 -2.58
CA GLY A 455 -1.82 26.45 -2.00
C GLY A 455 -2.55 27.29 -3.02
N ASN A 456 -1.91 27.59 -4.16
CA ASN A 456 -2.56 28.32 -5.26
C ASN A 456 -3.60 27.50 -6.01
N PHE A 457 -3.75 26.20 -5.69
CA PHE A 457 -4.62 25.25 -6.40
C PHE A 457 -4.38 25.28 -7.93
N GLU A 458 -3.13 25.18 -8.32
CA GLU A 458 -2.65 25.50 -9.68
C GLU A 458 -2.41 24.21 -10.48
N MET A 459 -2.86 24.21 -11.75
CA MET A 459 -2.52 23.15 -12.71
C MET A 459 -1.21 23.51 -13.40
N VAL A 460 -0.27 22.56 -13.41
CA VAL A 460 1.01 22.67 -14.11
C VAL A 460 1.16 21.45 -15.00
N ASP A 461 1.29 21.68 -16.31
CA ASP A 461 1.61 20.61 -17.24
C ASP A 461 3.04 20.11 -16.98
N ALA A 462 3.32 18.84 -17.33
CA ALA A 462 4.63 18.24 -17.12
C ALA A 462 5.70 19.02 -17.88
N THR A 463 6.44 19.84 -17.17
CA THR A 463 7.48 20.73 -17.69
C THR A 463 8.78 20.54 -16.94
N THR A 464 9.90 20.86 -17.57
CA THR A 464 11.17 20.93 -16.88
C THR A 464 11.26 22.21 -16.04
N LEU A 465 12.00 22.18 -14.92
CA LEU A 465 12.18 23.38 -14.09
C LEU A 465 12.86 24.52 -14.85
N GLY A 466 13.66 24.22 -15.88
CA GLY A 466 14.24 25.21 -16.78
C GLY A 466 13.20 26.00 -17.56
N GLU A 467 12.14 25.32 -18.03
CA GLU A 467 11.01 25.97 -18.74
C GLU A 467 10.19 26.85 -17.78
N LEU A 468 10.15 26.50 -16.48
CA LEU A 468 9.52 27.32 -15.45
C LEU A 468 10.40 28.51 -14.97
N GLY A 469 11.64 28.65 -15.50
CA GLY A 469 12.58 29.69 -15.07
C GLY A 469 13.13 29.49 -13.64
N LEU A 470 12.99 28.29 -13.06
CA LEU A 470 13.33 27.97 -11.67
C LEU A 470 14.70 27.30 -11.51
N GLU A 471 15.38 26.94 -12.60
CA GLU A 471 16.76 26.43 -12.52
C GLU A 471 17.70 27.60 -12.19
N LYS A 472 18.33 27.54 -11.01
CA LYS A 472 19.46 28.43 -10.71
C LYS A 472 20.60 28.09 -11.65
N ALA A 473 21.11 29.08 -12.41
CA ALA A 473 22.34 28.93 -13.15
C ALA A 473 23.41 28.36 -12.20
N ALA A 474 23.94 27.20 -12.55
CA ALA A 474 24.98 26.56 -11.77
C ALA A 474 26.14 27.58 -11.61
N GLU A 475 26.37 28.08 -10.40
CA GLU A 475 27.55 28.93 -10.09
C GLU A 475 28.79 28.12 -10.46
N GLN A 476 29.41 28.50 -11.58
CA GLN A 476 30.71 28.00 -11.98
C GLN A 476 31.76 28.47 -10.93
N LYS A 477 31.91 27.64 -9.87
CA LYS A 477 33.10 27.75 -9.05
C LYS A 477 34.27 27.26 -9.89
N SER A 478 35.03 28.23 -10.45
CA SER A 478 36.29 27.98 -11.11
C SER A 478 37.29 27.44 -10.08
N SER A 479 37.41 26.11 -9.99
CA SER A 479 38.52 25.45 -9.33
C SER A 479 39.58 25.18 -10.38
N ARG A 480 40.70 25.91 -10.29
CA ARG A 480 41.92 25.65 -11.04
C ARG A 480 42.40 24.23 -10.75
N GLY A 481 42.46 23.39 -11.77
CA GLY A 481 43.35 22.23 -11.84
C GLY A 481 42.74 20.91 -11.33
N ARG A 482 41.93 20.27 -12.19
CA ARG A 482 41.90 18.82 -12.46
C ARG A 482 40.94 18.61 -13.64
N GLN A 483 41.32 17.76 -14.59
CA GLN A 483 40.47 17.43 -15.73
C GLN A 483 39.14 16.85 -15.19
N PRO A 484 37.99 17.30 -15.71
CA PRO A 484 36.71 16.78 -15.28
C PRO A 484 36.58 15.33 -15.76
N ALA A 485 36.42 14.40 -14.80
CA ALA A 485 35.73 13.16 -15.08
C ALA A 485 34.37 13.51 -15.68
N THR A 486 34.02 12.91 -16.79
CA THR A 486 32.77 13.06 -17.54
C THR A 486 31.60 13.45 -16.65
N ALA A 487 31.12 14.69 -16.83
CA ALA A 487 29.93 15.18 -16.19
C ALA A 487 28.79 14.19 -16.52
N LYS A 488 28.31 13.45 -15.54
CA LYS A 488 27.03 12.75 -15.65
C LYS A 488 26.00 13.87 -15.83
N THR A 489 25.42 13.95 -17.01
CA THR A 489 24.26 14.80 -17.30
C THR A 489 23.19 14.45 -16.25
N GLU A 490 22.96 15.34 -15.30
CA GLU A 490 21.85 15.22 -14.36
C GLU A 490 20.57 15.25 -15.20
N THR A 491 19.67 14.28 -14.98
CA THR A 491 18.34 14.27 -15.62
C THR A 491 17.63 15.55 -15.21
N PRO A 492 17.09 16.34 -16.15
CA PRO A 492 16.38 17.57 -15.81
C PRO A 492 15.22 17.25 -14.86
N LYS A 493 15.08 18.05 -13.79
CA LYS A 493 13.96 17.93 -12.86
C LYS A 493 12.66 18.26 -13.59
N THR A 494 11.65 17.41 -13.43
CA THR A 494 10.32 17.60 -13.98
C THR A 494 9.29 17.76 -12.87
N PHE A 495 8.21 18.49 -13.15
CA PHE A 495 7.14 18.74 -12.20
C PHE A 495 5.80 18.85 -12.92
N ALA A 496 4.74 18.36 -12.30
CA ALA A 496 3.38 18.47 -12.83
C ALA A 496 2.34 18.53 -11.71
N SER A 497 1.25 19.23 -11.95
CA SER A 497 0.08 19.29 -11.06
C SER A 497 -1.20 19.26 -11.87
N LYS A 498 -2.15 18.40 -11.47
CA LYS A 498 -3.45 18.23 -12.11
C LYS A 498 -4.57 18.21 -11.10
N ILE A 499 -5.74 18.69 -11.51
CA ILE A 499 -6.94 18.75 -10.69
C ILE A 499 -8.00 17.85 -11.34
N PHE A 500 -8.60 16.99 -10.53
CA PHE A 500 -9.64 16.03 -10.93
C PHE A 500 -10.88 16.21 -10.06
N ASN A 501 -12.04 15.81 -10.57
CA ASN A 501 -13.19 15.62 -9.70
C ASN A 501 -13.03 14.33 -8.88
N SER A 502 -13.57 14.29 -7.68
CA SER A 502 -13.51 13.08 -6.84
C SER A 502 -14.09 11.84 -7.54
N THR A 503 -15.09 12.03 -8.39
CA THR A 503 -15.73 10.97 -9.19
C THR A 503 -14.87 10.41 -10.30
N ASP A 504 -13.84 11.14 -10.76
CA ASP A 504 -12.94 10.69 -11.83
C ASP A 504 -12.07 9.47 -11.40
N PHE A 505 -12.00 9.19 -10.12
CA PHE A 505 -11.32 8.03 -9.54
C PHE A 505 -12.24 6.82 -9.33
N GLY A 506 -13.53 7.01 -9.57
CA GLY A 506 -14.56 5.99 -9.38
C GLY A 506 -14.92 5.26 -10.67
N TYR A 507 -15.26 3.99 -10.51
CA TYR A 507 -15.78 3.17 -11.58
C TYR A 507 -16.81 2.20 -11.03
N ARG A 508 -17.66 1.71 -11.93
CA ARG A 508 -18.59 0.61 -11.62
C ARG A 508 -18.13 -0.64 -12.34
N ARG A 509 -17.82 -1.68 -11.60
CA ARG A 509 -17.40 -2.97 -12.14
C ARG A 509 -18.61 -3.80 -12.46
N LEU A 510 -18.80 -4.07 -13.75
CA LEU A 510 -19.80 -4.98 -14.27
C LEU A 510 -19.18 -6.38 -14.40
N THR A 511 -19.91 -7.42 -13.99
CA THR A 511 -19.54 -8.79 -14.29
C THR A 511 -20.22 -9.21 -15.57
N ILE A 512 -19.43 -9.54 -16.57
CA ILE A 512 -19.87 -9.96 -17.90
C ILE A 512 -19.84 -11.47 -17.96
N GLU A 513 -21.00 -12.04 -18.25
CA GLU A 513 -21.19 -13.48 -18.39
C GLU A 513 -21.31 -13.86 -19.87
N ARG A 514 -20.92 -15.07 -20.20
CA ARG A 514 -21.07 -15.68 -21.52
C ARG A 514 -21.69 -17.06 -21.40
N PRO A 515 -22.43 -17.53 -22.44
CA PRO A 515 -23.10 -18.81 -22.36
C PRO A 515 -22.12 -19.97 -22.43
N LEU A 516 -22.33 -20.94 -21.53
CA LEU A 516 -21.66 -22.24 -21.62
C LEU A 516 -22.07 -22.95 -22.88
N ARG A 517 -21.13 -23.45 -23.66
CA ARG A 517 -21.35 -24.20 -24.91
C ARG A 517 -20.67 -25.55 -24.81
N LEU A 518 -21.46 -26.61 -24.91
CA LEU A 518 -21.00 -27.98 -24.73
C LEU A 518 -21.29 -28.84 -25.95
N SER A 519 -20.26 -29.52 -26.42
CA SER A 519 -20.43 -30.72 -27.27
C SER A 519 -20.48 -31.95 -26.39
N ALA A 520 -21.39 -32.86 -26.64
CA ALA A 520 -21.47 -34.13 -25.95
C ALA A 520 -21.05 -35.28 -26.88
N GLN A 521 -20.20 -36.17 -26.38
CA GLN A 521 -19.73 -37.35 -27.08
C GLN A 521 -19.56 -38.51 -26.09
N VAL A 522 -20.32 -39.54 -26.25
CA VAL A 522 -20.26 -40.74 -25.40
C VAL A 522 -19.37 -41.78 -26.10
N THR A 523 -18.07 -41.74 -25.83
CA THR A 523 -17.09 -42.70 -26.34
C THR A 523 -16.57 -43.61 -25.23
N ASP A 524 -15.91 -44.71 -25.61
CA ASP A 524 -15.28 -45.61 -24.65
C ASP A 524 -14.20 -44.90 -23.83
N GLU A 525 -13.44 -44.00 -24.49
CA GLU A 525 -12.40 -43.22 -23.84
C GLU A 525 -12.97 -42.23 -22.83
N ALA A 526 -14.04 -41.50 -23.21
CA ALA A 526 -14.71 -40.58 -22.32
C ALA A 526 -15.25 -41.27 -21.06
N ILE A 527 -15.91 -42.41 -21.25
CA ILE A 527 -16.47 -43.19 -20.12
C ILE A 527 -15.37 -43.81 -19.27
N ALA A 528 -14.25 -44.25 -19.86
CA ALA A 528 -13.14 -44.84 -19.11
C ALA A 528 -12.56 -43.88 -18.08
N THR A 529 -12.65 -42.57 -18.30
CA THR A 529 -12.18 -41.55 -17.31
C THR A 529 -12.94 -41.61 -15.99
N LEU A 530 -14.20 -42.09 -15.99
CA LEU A 530 -15.03 -42.27 -14.78
C LEU A 530 -14.48 -43.32 -13.82
N ARG A 531 -13.50 -44.10 -14.24
CA ARG A 531 -12.74 -45.01 -13.37
C ARG A 531 -12.05 -44.26 -12.23
N PHE A 532 -11.73 -42.97 -12.47
CA PHE A 532 -10.97 -42.13 -11.56
C PHE A 532 -11.85 -41.02 -10.97
N ALA A 533 -11.68 -40.74 -9.69
CA ALA A 533 -12.38 -39.63 -9.06
C ALA A 533 -11.93 -38.28 -9.63
N PRO A 534 -12.74 -37.23 -9.52
CA PRO A 534 -12.32 -35.88 -9.95
C PRO A 534 -11.10 -35.36 -9.20
N LYS A 535 -10.53 -34.25 -9.68
CA LYS A 535 -9.44 -33.57 -8.99
C LYS A 535 -9.71 -33.42 -7.49
N PRO A 536 -8.73 -33.63 -6.62
CA PRO A 536 -7.31 -33.83 -6.92
C PRO A 536 -6.89 -35.31 -7.13
N PHE A 537 -7.84 -36.25 -7.19
CA PHE A 537 -7.53 -37.68 -7.18
C PHE A 537 -7.37 -38.31 -8.58
N ASN A 538 -7.83 -37.64 -9.63
CA ASN A 538 -7.85 -38.23 -11.00
C ASN A 538 -6.49 -38.74 -11.47
N ALA A 539 -5.47 -37.87 -11.55
CA ALA A 539 -4.13 -38.24 -12.00
C ALA A 539 -3.42 -39.22 -11.03
N PRO A 540 -3.50 -39.08 -9.70
CA PRO A 540 -2.98 -40.05 -8.77
C PRO A 540 -3.64 -41.42 -8.89
N MET A 541 -4.98 -41.48 -9.08
CA MET A 541 -5.68 -42.75 -9.30
C MET A 541 -5.28 -43.39 -10.61
N GLU A 542 -5.18 -42.65 -11.70
CA GLU A 542 -4.74 -43.12 -12.99
C GLU A 542 -3.34 -43.75 -12.91
N ARG A 543 -2.39 -43.05 -12.29
CA ARG A 543 -1.02 -43.52 -12.09
C ARG A 543 -0.95 -44.81 -11.24
N LEU A 544 -1.72 -44.84 -10.14
CA LEU A 544 -1.79 -46.01 -9.28
C LEU A 544 -2.53 -47.18 -9.96
N TYR A 545 -3.51 -46.91 -10.80
CA TYR A 545 -4.20 -47.92 -11.60
C TYR A 545 -3.24 -48.57 -12.61
N GLU A 546 -2.46 -47.81 -13.31
CA GLU A 546 -1.44 -48.32 -14.24
C GLU A 546 -0.45 -49.25 -13.55
N GLU A 547 -0.05 -48.99 -12.33
CA GLU A 547 0.92 -49.77 -11.58
C GLU A 547 0.30 -51.03 -10.95
N PHE A 548 -0.86 -50.90 -10.34
CA PHE A 548 -1.39 -51.94 -9.46
C PHE A 548 -2.61 -52.67 -9.99
N ALA A 549 -3.25 -52.22 -11.07
CA ALA A 549 -4.49 -52.85 -11.56
C ALA A 549 -4.36 -54.33 -11.90
N SER A 550 -3.20 -54.78 -12.40
CA SER A 550 -2.94 -56.19 -12.71
C SER A 550 -2.88 -57.09 -11.47
N GLN A 551 -2.70 -56.54 -10.30
CA GLN A 551 -2.63 -57.26 -9.02
C GLN A 551 -4.01 -57.36 -8.33
N TRP A 552 -5.02 -56.60 -8.82
CA TRP A 552 -6.35 -56.62 -8.23
C TRP A 552 -7.27 -57.63 -8.93
N GLN A 553 -7.98 -58.41 -8.11
CA GLN A 553 -9.11 -59.21 -8.55
C GLN A 553 -10.42 -58.47 -8.34
N LYS A 554 -11.52 -59.06 -8.76
CA LYS A 554 -12.85 -58.47 -8.62
C LYS A 554 -13.19 -58.08 -7.17
N ASP A 555 -12.81 -58.94 -6.23
CA ASP A 555 -13.10 -58.75 -4.81
C ASP A 555 -12.05 -57.93 -4.06
N THR A 556 -10.87 -57.69 -4.64
CA THR A 556 -9.76 -56.90 -4.08
C THR A 556 -9.51 -55.62 -4.87
N TYR A 557 -10.48 -55.17 -5.66
CA TYR A 557 -10.32 -53.96 -6.49
C TYR A 557 -10.10 -52.72 -5.65
N GLY A 558 -9.00 -52.03 -5.87
CA GLY A 558 -8.61 -50.83 -5.13
C GLY A 558 -8.14 -51.09 -3.71
N ASP A 559 -7.85 -52.35 -3.37
CA ASP A 559 -7.25 -52.69 -2.08
C ASP A 559 -5.71 -52.56 -2.14
N PHE A 560 -5.20 -51.70 -1.32
CA PHE A 560 -3.76 -51.47 -1.17
C PHE A 560 -3.16 -52.21 0.02
N SER A 561 -3.86 -53.18 0.61
CA SER A 561 -3.30 -54.02 1.67
C SER A 561 -2.05 -54.75 1.17
N GLY A 562 -0.93 -54.49 1.76
CA GLY A 562 0.38 -54.99 1.31
C GLY A 562 1.08 -54.18 0.21
N LEU A 563 0.42 -53.20 -0.42
CA LEU A 563 0.94 -52.33 -1.47
C LEU A 563 1.06 -50.86 -1.01
N GLU A 564 0.63 -50.56 0.23
CA GLU A 564 0.55 -49.19 0.72
C GLU A 564 1.88 -48.48 0.71
N THR A 565 2.97 -49.17 1.04
CA THR A 565 4.32 -48.53 1.08
C THR A 565 4.75 -48.09 -0.31
N GLU A 566 4.54 -48.94 -1.34
CA GLU A 566 4.89 -48.64 -2.73
C GLU A 566 3.99 -47.55 -3.30
N ALA A 567 2.68 -47.63 -3.05
CA ALA A 567 1.72 -46.61 -3.47
C ALA A 567 2.03 -45.23 -2.84
N ARG A 568 2.38 -45.19 -1.55
CA ARG A 568 2.81 -43.97 -0.90
C ARG A 568 4.13 -43.43 -1.45
N ALA A 569 5.06 -44.28 -1.85
CA ALA A 569 6.31 -43.83 -2.47
C ALA A 569 6.04 -43.14 -3.80
N ILE A 570 5.17 -43.71 -4.66
CA ILE A 570 4.77 -43.10 -5.93
C ILE A 570 4.06 -41.75 -5.69
N ILE A 571 3.09 -41.74 -4.77
CA ILE A 571 2.35 -40.51 -4.45
C ILE A 571 3.30 -39.40 -3.98
N LYS A 572 4.25 -39.72 -3.11
CA LYS A 572 5.21 -38.75 -2.59
C LYS A 572 6.17 -38.26 -3.66
N ALA A 573 6.54 -39.10 -4.63
CA ALA A 573 7.44 -38.74 -5.70
C ALA A 573 6.80 -37.89 -6.79
N GLU A 574 5.54 -38.19 -7.15
CA GLU A 574 4.88 -37.62 -8.33
C GLU A 574 3.77 -36.63 -7.98
N PHE A 575 3.20 -36.67 -6.74
CA PHE A 575 2.07 -35.85 -6.28
C PHE A 575 2.31 -35.29 -4.87
N ALA A 576 3.46 -34.66 -4.67
CA ALA A 576 3.91 -34.12 -3.37
C ALA A 576 2.95 -33.07 -2.76
N GLU A 577 2.07 -32.46 -3.54
CA GLU A 577 1.07 -31.48 -3.11
C GLU A 577 -0.10 -32.10 -2.33
N LEU A 578 -0.30 -33.43 -2.39
CA LEU A 578 -1.38 -34.08 -1.67
C LEU A 578 -1.13 -34.11 -0.15
N LYS A 579 -2.13 -33.68 0.61
CA LYS A 579 -2.07 -33.72 2.06
C LYS A 579 -2.29 -35.15 2.58
N GLU A 580 -1.76 -35.49 3.74
CA GLU A 580 -1.86 -36.80 4.35
C GLU A 580 -3.30 -37.34 4.44
N LYS A 581 -4.30 -36.48 4.68
CA LYS A 581 -5.72 -36.88 4.65
C LYS A 581 -6.13 -37.34 3.26
N GLN A 582 -5.75 -36.62 2.21
CA GLN A 582 -6.07 -36.95 0.82
C GLN A 582 -5.37 -38.25 0.39
N ILE A 583 -4.14 -38.49 0.85
CA ILE A 583 -3.44 -39.76 0.60
C ILE A 583 -4.17 -40.96 1.24
N LYS A 584 -4.66 -40.77 2.48
CA LYS A 584 -5.48 -41.82 3.13
C LYS A 584 -6.77 -42.08 2.40
N ASP A 585 -7.48 -41.03 1.97
CA ASP A 585 -8.71 -41.12 1.18
C ASP A 585 -8.45 -41.82 -0.17
N LEU A 586 -7.31 -41.55 -0.82
CA LEU A 586 -6.91 -42.16 -2.09
C LEU A 586 -6.61 -43.67 -1.96
N LEU A 587 -6.02 -44.08 -0.85
CA LEU A 587 -5.69 -45.49 -0.57
C LEU A 587 -6.86 -46.27 0.04
N ASP A 588 -7.98 -45.59 0.36
CA ASP A 588 -9.22 -46.29 0.81
C ASP A 588 -9.92 -46.94 -0.40
N ASN A 589 -10.12 -48.28 -0.35
CA ASN A 589 -10.77 -49.00 -1.41
C ASN A 589 -12.19 -48.54 -1.72
N LYS A 590 -12.86 -47.87 -0.78
CA LYS A 590 -14.21 -47.33 -1.00
C LYS A 590 -14.24 -46.34 -2.14
N LEU A 591 -13.22 -45.47 -2.26
CA LEU A 591 -13.15 -44.53 -3.36
C LEU A 591 -13.11 -45.23 -4.71
N TRP A 592 -12.30 -46.27 -4.82
CA TRP A 592 -12.13 -47.07 -6.03
C TRP A 592 -13.41 -47.86 -6.40
N LEU A 593 -14.06 -48.42 -5.40
CA LEU A 593 -15.31 -49.19 -5.62
C LEU A 593 -16.45 -48.27 -6.07
N VAL A 594 -16.58 -47.08 -5.51
CA VAL A 594 -17.54 -46.07 -5.94
C VAL A 594 -17.31 -45.67 -7.39
N GLN A 595 -16.06 -45.39 -7.78
CA GLN A 595 -15.75 -45.02 -9.16
C GLN A 595 -15.98 -46.20 -10.15
N ARG A 596 -15.63 -47.40 -9.75
CA ARG A 596 -15.93 -48.58 -10.55
C ARG A 596 -17.44 -48.77 -10.77
N ALA A 597 -18.24 -48.61 -9.72
CA ALA A 597 -19.70 -48.71 -9.84
C ALA A 597 -20.26 -47.61 -10.77
N LEU A 598 -19.71 -46.38 -10.72
CA LEU A 598 -20.09 -45.31 -11.63
C LEU A 598 -19.71 -45.64 -13.08
N LEU A 599 -18.53 -46.18 -13.32
CA LEU A 599 -18.12 -46.66 -14.65
C LEU A 599 -19.05 -47.74 -15.20
N GLU A 600 -19.44 -48.74 -14.37
CA GLU A 600 -20.38 -49.80 -14.76
C GLU A 600 -21.76 -49.24 -15.13
N LYS A 601 -22.27 -48.29 -14.35
CA LYS A 601 -23.50 -47.54 -14.65
C LYS A 601 -23.37 -46.76 -15.96
N ALA A 602 -22.26 -46.07 -16.18
CA ALA A 602 -21.99 -45.32 -17.41
C ALA A 602 -21.97 -46.22 -18.67
N GLN A 603 -21.36 -47.40 -18.57
CA GLN A 603 -21.36 -48.39 -19.66
C GLN A 603 -22.75 -48.90 -20.02
N GLN A 604 -23.63 -49.11 -19.02
CA GLN A 604 -25.03 -49.45 -19.24
C GLN A 604 -25.79 -48.32 -19.95
N ILE A 605 -25.56 -47.07 -19.56
CA ILE A 605 -26.15 -45.90 -20.21
C ILE A 605 -25.64 -45.75 -21.64
N GLN A 606 -24.34 -45.93 -21.88
CA GLN A 606 -23.74 -45.93 -23.22
C GLN A 606 -24.37 -46.97 -24.14
N THR A 607 -24.54 -48.19 -23.66
CA THR A 607 -25.19 -49.30 -24.40
C THR A 607 -26.61 -48.90 -24.80
N ALA A 608 -27.38 -48.35 -23.86
CA ALA A 608 -28.74 -47.88 -24.12
C ALA A 608 -28.78 -46.74 -25.15
N LEU A 609 -27.84 -45.80 -25.10
CA LEU A 609 -27.66 -44.69 -26.08
C LEU A 609 -27.29 -45.25 -27.46
N GLY A 610 -26.37 -46.18 -27.54
CA GLY A 610 -25.94 -46.82 -28.79
C GLY A 610 -27.11 -47.57 -29.50
N THR A 611 -27.95 -48.22 -28.70
CA THR A 611 -29.18 -48.89 -29.21
C THR A 611 -30.14 -47.85 -29.80
N GLN A 612 -30.34 -46.72 -29.13
CA GLN A 612 -31.21 -45.64 -29.63
C GLN A 612 -30.63 -44.95 -30.87
N ALA A 613 -29.32 -44.86 -31.00
CA ALA A 613 -28.60 -44.24 -32.13
C ALA A 613 -28.38 -45.21 -33.32
N GLY A 614 -28.93 -46.42 -33.29
CA GLY A 614 -28.73 -47.41 -34.36
C GLY A 614 -27.29 -47.89 -34.52
N GLY A 615 -26.53 -47.94 -33.42
CA GLY A 615 -25.13 -48.40 -33.37
C GLY A 615 -24.07 -47.32 -33.75
N LYS A 616 -24.45 -46.07 -33.93
CA LYS A 616 -23.53 -44.95 -34.18
C LYS A 616 -23.16 -44.25 -32.90
N THR A 617 -21.92 -43.79 -32.81
CA THR A 617 -21.49 -42.88 -31.73
C THR A 617 -22.29 -41.58 -31.80
N LEU A 618 -22.99 -41.23 -30.71
CA LEU A 618 -23.79 -40.05 -30.66
C LEU A 618 -22.88 -38.86 -30.34
N VAL A 619 -22.68 -37.98 -31.32
CA VAL A 619 -21.99 -36.68 -31.15
C VAL A 619 -23.04 -35.62 -31.32
N SER A 620 -23.13 -34.68 -30.39
CA SER A 620 -24.12 -33.62 -30.43
C SER A 620 -23.51 -32.28 -30.00
N ASN A 621 -23.67 -31.25 -30.85
CA ASN A 621 -23.35 -29.85 -30.53
C ASN A 621 -24.56 -29.08 -29.95
N ASP A 622 -25.71 -29.77 -29.77
CA ASP A 622 -26.86 -29.27 -29.03
C ASP A 622 -27.03 -30.09 -27.74
N PHE A 623 -26.41 -29.63 -26.69
CA PHE A 623 -26.47 -30.34 -25.40
C PHE A 623 -27.86 -30.30 -24.78
N ASN A 624 -28.71 -29.32 -25.10
CA ASN A 624 -30.08 -29.24 -24.60
C ASN A 624 -30.91 -30.40 -25.15
N GLN A 625 -30.81 -30.69 -26.45
CA GLN A 625 -31.45 -31.84 -27.06
C GLN A 625 -30.82 -33.16 -26.63
N PHE A 626 -29.50 -33.20 -26.50
CA PHE A 626 -28.75 -34.35 -26.00
C PHE A 626 -29.20 -34.78 -24.59
N GLN A 627 -29.43 -33.85 -23.68
CA GLN A 627 -29.93 -34.14 -22.32
C GLN A 627 -31.30 -34.85 -22.34
N LEU A 628 -32.17 -34.54 -23.28
CA LEU A 628 -33.45 -35.25 -23.41
C LEU A 628 -33.24 -36.71 -23.82
N THR A 629 -32.36 -36.92 -24.80
CA THR A 629 -31.97 -38.27 -25.25
C THR A 629 -31.30 -39.05 -24.13
N LEU A 630 -30.41 -38.45 -23.40
CA LEU A 630 -29.71 -39.04 -22.26
C LEU A 630 -30.66 -39.44 -21.13
N LYS A 631 -31.64 -38.57 -20.77
CA LYS A 631 -32.67 -38.94 -19.78
C LYS A 631 -33.46 -40.18 -20.20
N GLY A 632 -33.77 -40.29 -21.50
CA GLY A 632 -34.41 -41.47 -22.09
C GLY A 632 -33.56 -42.74 -21.94
N ALA A 633 -32.27 -42.65 -22.24
CA ALA A 633 -31.32 -43.74 -22.12
C ALA A 633 -31.08 -44.19 -20.67
N ILE A 634 -30.94 -43.25 -19.74
CA ILE A 634 -30.80 -43.57 -18.32
C ILE A 634 -32.03 -44.36 -17.82
N LYS A 635 -33.24 -43.93 -18.23
CA LYS A 635 -34.47 -44.64 -17.90
C LYS A 635 -34.51 -46.03 -18.53
N ALA A 636 -34.12 -46.17 -19.80
CA ALA A 636 -34.08 -47.44 -20.53
C ALA A 636 -33.06 -48.42 -19.93
N ALA A 637 -31.90 -47.90 -19.50
CA ALA A 637 -30.88 -48.69 -18.80
C ALA A 637 -31.29 -49.13 -17.39
N GLY A 638 -32.34 -48.53 -16.82
CA GLY A 638 -32.76 -48.82 -15.45
C GLY A 638 -31.81 -48.36 -14.37
N VAL A 639 -30.90 -47.46 -14.73
CA VAL A 639 -29.85 -46.94 -13.86
C VAL A 639 -30.34 -45.71 -13.09
N LYS A 640 -29.94 -45.63 -11.83
CA LYS A 640 -30.10 -44.40 -11.02
C LYS A 640 -28.72 -43.80 -10.75
N LEU A 641 -28.55 -42.54 -11.14
CA LEU A 641 -27.42 -41.72 -10.79
C LEU A 641 -27.84 -40.75 -9.69
N ASP A 642 -27.03 -40.59 -8.65
CA ASP A 642 -27.18 -39.48 -7.72
C ASP A 642 -26.67 -38.19 -8.36
N GLU A 643 -26.84 -37.06 -7.68
CA GLU A 643 -26.46 -35.74 -8.20
C GLU A 643 -24.95 -35.66 -8.53
N LYS A 644 -24.12 -36.21 -7.67
CA LYS A 644 -22.64 -36.21 -7.83
C LYS A 644 -22.23 -37.15 -8.97
N GLU A 645 -22.82 -38.36 -9.04
CA GLU A 645 -22.57 -39.30 -10.13
C GLU A 645 -22.99 -38.71 -11.47
N ASN A 646 -24.17 -38.07 -11.52
CA ASN A 646 -24.68 -37.44 -12.74
C ASN A 646 -23.76 -36.31 -13.20
N LYS A 647 -23.28 -35.46 -12.27
CA LYS A 647 -22.32 -34.42 -12.61
C LYS A 647 -21.02 -34.98 -13.18
N GLN A 648 -20.43 -35.99 -12.53
CA GLN A 648 -19.22 -36.64 -13.04
C GLN A 648 -19.41 -37.27 -14.41
N PHE A 649 -20.57 -37.90 -14.63
CA PHE A 649 -20.90 -38.49 -15.91
C PHE A 649 -21.01 -37.44 -17.02
N ILE A 650 -21.73 -36.35 -16.78
CA ILE A 650 -21.86 -35.23 -17.72
C ILE A 650 -20.48 -34.62 -18.02
N ASP A 651 -19.69 -34.35 -16.98
CA ASP A 651 -18.33 -33.77 -17.12
C ASP A 651 -17.41 -34.67 -17.97
N ALA A 652 -17.56 -36.00 -17.86
CA ALA A 652 -16.75 -36.95 -18.63
C ALA A 652 -17.14 -37.00 -20.13
N ILE A 653 -18.41 -36.82 -20.45
CA ILE A 653 -18.92 -36.96 -21.83
C ILE A 653 -19.10 -35.65 -22.56
N THR A 654 -18.78 -34.51 -21.91
CA THR A 654 -18.92 -33.18 -22.50
C THR A 654 -17.58 -32.50 -22.60
N THR A 655 -17.43 -31.69 -23.65
CA THR A 655 -16.29 -30.79 -23.82
C THR A 655 -16.79 -29.39 -24.18
N LYS A 656 -16.11 -28.34 -23.67
CA LYS A 656 -16.43 -26.99 -24.10
C LYS A 656 -16.09 -26.82 -25.57
N ASN A 657 -17.06 -26.30 -26.32
CA ASN A 657 -16.93 -26.08 -27.75
C ASN A 657 -17.63 -24.75 -28.15
N PRO A 658 -16.88 -23.73 -28.60
CA PRO A 658 -17.46 -22.46 -29.01
C PRO A 658 -18.51 -22.54 -30.11
N GLU A 659 -18.45 -23.58 -30.97
CA GLU A 659 -19.38 -23.80 -32.07
C GLU A 659 -20.65 -24.53 -31.66
N ALA A 660 -20.75 -24.99 -30.39
CA ALA A 660 -21.92 -25.65 -29.91
C ALA A 660 -23.03 -24.67 -29.55
N GLU A 661 -24.28 -25.16 -29.55
CA GLU A 661 -25.42 -24.38 -29.06
C GLU A 661 -25.25 -24.02 -27.59
N PRO A 662 -25.73 -22.84 -27.17
CA PRO A 662 -25.66 -22.41 -25.77
C PRO A 662 -26.53 -23.31 -24.88
N VAL A 663 -26.04 -23.65 -23.72
CA VAL A 663 -26.75 -24.52 -22.76
C VAL A 663 -27.83 -23.69 -22.04
N VAL A 664 -29.07 -24.16 -22.11
CA VAL A 664 -30.21 -23.52 -21.45
C VAL A 664 -30.24 -23.91 -19.97
N LYS A 665 -30.18 -22.92 -19.08
CA LYS A 665 -30.31 -23.11 -17.64
C LYS A 665 -31.78 -23.26 -17.22
N LYS A 666 -32.62 -22.34 -17.66
CA LYS A 666 -34.04 -22.32 -17.37
C LYS A 666 -34.85 -21.57 -18.44
N VAL A 667 -36.13 -21.87 -18.52
CA VAL A 667 -37.10 -21.13 -19.33
C VAL A 667 -37.74 -20.05 -18.45
N LEU A 668 -37.73 -18.80 -18.92
CA LEU A 668 -38.27 -17.64 -18.22
C LEU A 668 -39.70 -17.36 -18.66
N LYS A 669 -40.48 -16.69 -17.80
CA LYS A 669 -41.82 -16.17 -18.12
C LYS A 669 -41.80 -14.66 -18.36
N GLU A 670 -40.62 -14.06 -18.29
CA GLU A 670 -40.37 -12.65 -18.40
C GLU A 670 -40.23 -12.21 -19.88
N ALA A 671 -40.19 -10.90 -20.11
CA ALA A 671 -39.91 -10.33 -21.43
C ALA A 671 -38.44 -10.56 -21.84
N VAL A 672 -38.18 -10.55 -23.13
CA VAL A 672 -36.83 -10.64 -23.68
C VAL A 672 -36.02 -9.41 -23.21
N GLN A 673 -34.91 -9.64 -22.54
CA GLN A 673 -34.00 -8.63 -22.03
C GLN A 673 -32.54 -9.12 -22.11
N PRO A 674 -31.93 -9.13 -23.31
CA PRO A 674 -30.61 -9.72 -23.53
C PRO A 674 -29.52 -9.08 -22.67
N LEU A 675 -29.64 -7.77 -22.40
CA LEU A 675 -28.69 -7.03 -21.54
C LEU A 675 -28.43 -7.74 -20.18
N TYR A 676 -29.46 -8.39 -19.63
CA TYR A 676 -29.43 -9.07 -18.34
C TYR A 676 -29.70 -10.57 -18.43
N GLY A 677 -29.45 -11.19 -19.59
CA GLY A 677 -29.43 -12.64 -19.72
C GLY A 677 -30.79 -13.31 -20.08
N ALA A 678 -31.83 -12.53 -20.39
CA ALA A 678 -33.11 -13.09 -20.86
C ALA A 678 -33.15 -13.08 -22.40
N PHE A 679 -32.80 -14.19 -23.02
CA PHE A 679 -32.66 -14.31 -24.49
C PHE A 679 -33.84 -15.01 -25.14
N GLU A 680 -34.17 -14.59 -26.36
CA GLU A 680 -35.07 -15.36 -27.19
C GLU A 680 -34.31 -16.56 -27.82
N TYR A 681 -34.74 -17.79 -27.53
CA TYR A 681 -34.12 -19.01 -28.05
C TYR A 681 -35.21 -20.06 -28.40
N LYS A 682 -35.26 -20.44 -29.68
CA LYS A 682 -36.22 -21.41 -30.22
C LYS A 682 -37.68 -21.14 -29.81
N GLY A 683 -38.06 -19.83 -29.85
CA GLY A 683 -39.43 -19.36 -29.56
C GLY A 683 -39.81 -19.30 -28.07
N LYS A 684 -38.82 -19.37 -27.18
CA LYS A 684 -38.98 -19.22 -25.74
C LYS A 684 -37.98 -18.20 -25.21
N VAL A 685 -38.33 -17.55 -24.13
CA VAL A 685 -37.37 -16.71 -23.38
C VAL A 685 -36.61 -17.61 -22.41
N VAL A 686 -35.30 -17.59 -22.48
CA VAL A 686 -34.43 -18.49 -21.69
C VAL A 686 -33.28 -17.72 -21.02
N GLU A 687 -32.82 -18.28 -19.93
CA GLU A 687 -31.52 -17.94 -19.35
C GLU A 687 -30.53 -19.04 -19.70
N PHE A 688 -29.35 -18.67 -20.18
CA PHE A 688 -28.29 -19.62 -20.47
C PHE A 688 -27.44 -19.91 -19.23
N GLU A 689 -26.86 -21.13 -19.19
CA GLU A 689 -25.83 -21.47 -18.21
C GLU A 689 -24.57 -20.63 -18.48
N GLN A 690 -23.94 -20.15 -17.42
CA GLN A 690 -22.76 -19.29 -17.54
C GLN A 690 -21.50 -20.16 -17.73
N ASP A 691 -20.57 -19.68 -18.52
CA ASP A 691 -19.23 -20.26 -18.60
C ASP A 691 -18.27 -19.49 -17.69
N ASP A 692 -17.93 -20.06 -16.54
CA ASP A 692 -17.06 -19.45 -15.54
C ASP A 692 -15.65 -19.12 -16.08
N ASP A 693 -15.16 -19.86 -17.11
CA ASP A 693 -13.86 -19.60 -17.71
C ASP A 693 -13.87 -18.38 -18.66
N LEU A 694 -15.05 -18.00 -19.13
CA LEU A 694 -15.27 -16.87 -20.04
C LEU A 694 -15.87 -15.65 -19.32
N ARG A 695 -16.08 -15.73 -18.00
CA ARG A 695 -16.51 -14.59 -17.20
C ARG A 695 -15.43 -13.51 -17.21
N ASP A 696 -15.84 -12.28 -17.40
CA ASP A 696 -14.96 -11.11 -17.39
C ASP A 696 -15.55 -9.97 -16.58
N ASN A 697 -14.76 -8.93 -16.32
CA ASN A 697 -15.20 -7.74 -15.61
C ASN A 697 -14.86 -6.49 -16.40
N GLU A 698 -15.85 -5.61 -16.53
CA GLU A 698 -15.68 -4.32 -17.16
C GLU A 698 -15.80 -3.19 -16.15
N ASN A 699 -14.89 -2.23 -16.21
CA ASN A 699 -14.90 -1.07 -15.33
C ASN A 699 -15.45 0.16 -16.05
N VAL A 700 -16.69 0.50 -15.77
CA VAL A 700 -17.39 1.66 -16.32
C VAL A 700 -17.04 2.91 -15.50
N PRO A 701 -16.37 3.93 -16.03
CA PRO A 701 -16.10 5.16 -15.31
C PRO A 701 -17.39 5.81 -14.78
N LEU A 702 -17.37 6.28 -13.53
CA LEU A 702 -18.53 6.99 -12.99
C LEU A 702 -18.78 8.31 -13.73
N ASN A 703 -20.05 8.59 -13.98
CA ASN A 703 -20.49 9.85 -14.56
C ASN A 703 -21.76 10.34 -13.85
N PRO A 704 -21.65 11.30 -12.92
CA PRO A 704 -22.79 11.79 -12.16
C PRO A 704 -23.83 12.56 -13.02
N ALA A 705 -23.48 12.94 -14.24
CA ALA A 705 -24.39 13.63 -15.17
C ALA A 705 -25.39 12.70 -15.87
N VAL A 706 -25.22 11.38 -15.76
CA VAL A 706 -26.04 10.35 -16.43
C VAL A 706 -26.58 9.38 -15.38
N SER A 707 -27.81 8.89 -15.58
CA SER A 707 -28.35 7.85 -14.68
C SER A 707 -27.48 6.59 -14.72
N THR A 708 -27.37 5.89 -13.60
CA THR A 708 -26.56 4.67 -13.53
C THR A 708 -27.01 3.62 -14.54
N SER A 709 -28.32 3.48 -14.76
CA SER A 709 -28.87 2.54 -15.74
C SER A 709 -28.44 2.89 -17.17
N ASP A 710 -28.57 4.17 -17.55
CA ASP A 710 -28.19 4.62 -18.89
C ASP A 710 -26.68 4.53 -19.10
N LEU A 711 -25.90 4.84 -18.06
CA LEU A 711 -24.44 4.72 -18.09
C LEU A 711 -24.01 3.28 -18.39
N ILE A 712 -24.60 2.31 -17.67
CA ILE A 712 -24.31 0.88 -17.84
C ILE A 712 -24.71 0.44 -19.27
N GLU A 713 -25.94 0.77 -19.68
CA GLU A 713 -26.49 0.34 -20.96
C GLU A 713 -25.69 0.92 -22.14
N ASN A 714 -25.38 2.21 -22.10
CA ASN A 714 -24.62 2.88 -23.14
C ASN A 714 -23.19 2.31 -23.25
N TYR A 715 -22.53 2.11 -22.12
CA TYR A 715 -21.19 1.52 -22.10
C TYR A 715 -21.21 0.08 -22.66
N PHE A 716 -22.13 -0.75 -22.18
CA PHE A 716 -22.22 -2.13 -22.63
C PHE A 716 -22.47 -2.22 -24.14
N LYS A 717 -23.36 -1.41 -24.68
CA LYS A 717 -23.67 -1.37 -26.11
C LYS A 717 -22.50 -0.85 -26.97
N ALA A 718 -21.76 0.12 -26.47
CA ALA A 718 -20.66 0.74 -27.22
C ALA A 718 -19.35 -0.05 -27.14
N GLU A 719 -19.02 -0.58 -25.97
CA GLU A 719 -17.67 -1.11 -25.69
C GLU A 719 -17.61 -2.64 -25.55
N VAL A 720 -18.72 -3.29 -25.13
CA VAL A 720 -18.71 -4.73 -24.82
C VAL A 720 -19.39 -5.55 -25.92
N LEU A 721 -20.61 -5.19 -26.26
CA LEU A 721 -21.45 -5.95 -27.20
C LEU A 721 -20.84 -6.10 -28.59
N PRO A 722 -20.15 -5.09 -29.19
CA PRO A 722 -19.51 -5.23 -30.48
C PRO A 722 -18.37 -6.25 -30.52
N LEU A 723 -17.74 -6.51 -29.37
CA LEU A 723 -16.64 -7.46 -29.22
C LEU A 723 -17.14 -8.87 -28.91
N VAL A 724 -18.26 -8.96 -28.17
CA VAL A 724 -18.81 -10.23 -27.69
C VAL A 724 -20.34 -10.21 -27.76
N ALA A 725 -20.89 -10.61 -28.88
CA ALA A 725 -22.31 -10.47 -29.18
C ALA A 725 -23.25 -11.34 -28.34
N ASP A 726 -22.76 -12.41 -27.71
CA ASP A 726 -23.52 -13.39 -26.92
C ASP A 726 -23.37 -13.21 -25.40
N CYS A 727 -22.83 -12.07 -24.95
CA CYS A 727 -22.63 -11.79 -23.53
C CYS A 727 -23.80 -11.02 -22.89
N TRP A 728 -23.83 -11.05 -21.55
CA TRP A 728 -24.78 -10.26 -20.75
C TRP A 728 -24.17 -9.80 -19.44
N ILE A 729 -24.82 -8.84 -18.79
CA ILE A 729 -24.43 -8.36 -17.47
C ILE A 729 -25.08 -9.23 -16.39
N ASN A 730 -24.30 -9.67 -15.41
CA ASN A 730 -24.82 -10.35 -14.24
C ASN A 730 -25.57 -9.37 -13.33
N ALA A 731 -26.89 -9.41 -13.38
CA ALA A 731 -27.75 -8.52 -12.59
C ALA A 731 -27.76 -8.82 -11.08
N GLU A 732 -27.31 -10.02 -10.66
CA GLU A 732 -27.26 -10.40 -9.25
C GLU A 732 -26.09 -9.71 -8.51
N LYS A 733 -25.09 -9.22 -9.25
CA LYS A 733 -23.97 -8.47 -8.71
C LYS A 733 -24.36 -7.00 -8.59
N GLN A 734 -24.82 -6.61 -7.40
CA GLN A 734 -25.27 -5.25 -7.09
C GLN A 734 -24.38 -4.61 -6.04
N ASP A 735 -24.23 -3.29 -6.11
CA ASP A 735 -23.54 -2.51 -5.09
C ASP A 735 -24.39 -2.39 -3.83
N ASN A 736 -23.77 -2.62 -2.67
CA ASN A 736 -24.49 -2.62 -1.39
C ASN A 736 -25.00 -1.25 -0.94
N ASN A 737 -24.45 -0.16 -1.49
CA ASN A 737 -24.77 1.20 -1.05
C ASN A 737 -25.89 1.83 -1.90
N ASP A 738 -25.92 1.54 -3.20
CA ASP A 738 -26.90 2.12 -4.11
C ASP A 738 -27.88 1.11 -4.75
N ASN A 739 -27.68 -0.20 -4.50
CA ASN A 739 -28.47 -1.32 -5.01
C ASN A 739 -28.56 -1.39 -6.54
N ASN A 740 -27.71 -0.68 -7.26
CA ASN A 740 -27.61 -0.78 -8.72
C ASN A 740 -26.70 -1.94 -9.13
N VAL A 741 -26.94 -2.43 -10.35
CA VAL A 741 -26.11 -3.49 -10.94
C VAL A 741 -24.65 -3.05 -11.07
N GLY A 742 -23.74 -3.96 -10.77
CA GLY A 742 -22.31 -3.70 -10.74
C GLY A 742 -21.85 -3.11 -9.40
N ILE A 743 -20.60 -3.32 -9.05
CA ILE A 743 -20.03 -2.92 -7.76
C ILE A 743 -19.17 -1.69 -7.97
N VAL A 744 -19.41 -0.63 -7.19
CA VAL A 744 -18.61 0.58 -7.24
C VAL A 744 -17.23 0.34 -6.64
N GLY A 745 -16.21 0.86 -7.30
CA GLY A 745 -14.84 0.83 -6.86
C GLY A 745 -14.16 2.19 -7.06
N TYR A 746 -13.15 2.44 -6.24
CA TYR A 746 -12.32 3.64 -6.34
C TYR A 746 -10.85 3.26 -6.35
N GLU A 747 -10.12 3.78 -7.33
CA GLU A 747 -8.67 3.62 -7.44
C GLU A 747 -8.03 4.89 -8.00
N ILE A 748 -6.81 5.19 -7.56
CA ILE A 748 -6.07 6.37 -8.00
C ILE A 748 -4.82 5.88 -8.73
N ASN A 749 -4.95 5.64 -10.02
CA ASN A 749 -3.84 5.24 -10.89
C ASN A 749 -2.93 6.43 -11.19
N PHE A 750 -2.21 6.90 -10.17
CA PHE A 750 -1.51 8.17 -10.11
C PHE A 750 -0.68 8.46 -11.37
N HIS A 751 0.19 7.53 -11.76
CA HIS A 751 1.07 7.72 -12.90
C HIS A 751 0.31 7.82 -14.24
N SER A 752 -0.77 7.07 -14.40
CA SER A 752 -1.56 7.08 -15.65
C SER A 752 -2.19 8.44 -15.94
N TYR A 753 -2.51 9.20 -14.87
CA TYR A 753 -3.10 10.53 -15.02
C TYR A 753 -2.11 11.57 -15.56
N PHE A 754 -0.81 11.40 -15.32
CA PHE A 754 0.22 12.30 -15.83
C PHE A 754 0.73 11.88 -17.22
N GLN A 755 0.71 10.61 -17.55
CA GLN A 755 1.17 10.08 -18.83
C GLN A 755 0.18 10.37 -19.99
N ARG A 756 -1.14 10.36 -19.75
CA ARG A 756 -2.17 10.43 -20.78
C ARG A 756 -2.16 11.70 -21.66
N LYS A 757 -1.75 12.85 -21.16
CA LYS A 757 -1.79 14.11 -21.93
C LYS A 757 -0.69 14.18 -22.99
N HIS A 758 0.47 13.65 -22.71
CA HIS A 758 1.62 13.64 -23.65
C HIS A 758 1.39 12.74 -24.87
N TYR A 759 0.61 11.69 -24.69
CA TYR A 759 0.23 10.76 -25.76
C TYR A 759 -0.82 11.33 -26.69
N ARG A 760 -1.86 11.96 -26.15
CA ARG A 760 -2.98 12.49 -26.93
C ARG A 760 -2.52 13.59 -27.89
N ASP A 761 -1.66 14.48 -27.45
CA ASP A 761 -1.21 15.63 -28.24
C ASP A 761 -0.17 15.26 -29.31
N LYS A 762 0.61 14.18 -29.12
CA LYS A 762 1.58 13.68 -30.11
C LYS A 762 0.98 12.69 -31.13
N LEU A 763 0.01 11.90 -30.72
CA LEU A 763 -0.76 11.00 -31.62
C LEU A 763 -1.60 11.77 -32.66
N LEU A 764 -1.92 13.04 -32.39
CA LEU A 764 -2.77 13.89 -33.19
C LEU A 764 -2.14 14.45 -34.46
N GLN A 765 -0.88 14.13 -34.78
CA GLN A 765 -0.18 14.77 -35.90
C GLN A 765 -0.23 14.00 -37.22
N GLY A 766 -0.81 12.81 -37.31
CA GLY A 766 -0.96 12.05 -38.57
C GLY A 766 0.36 11.76 -39.29
N LYS A 767 1.49 11.83 -38.63
CA LYS A 767 2.81 11.63 -39.24
C LYS A 767 3.19 10.16 -39.30
N SER A 768 3.57 9.72 -40.50
CA SER A 768 4.20 8.40 -40.67
C SER A 768 5.65 8.45 -40.16
N VAL A 769 5.97 7.60 -39.20
CA VAL A 769 7.33 7.48 -38.63
C VAL A 769 7.88 6.07 -38.85
N ARG A 770 9.18 5.95 -38.94
CA ARG A 770 9.82 4.62 -38.89
C ARG A 770 10.00 4.20 -37.46
N LEU A 771 9.77 2.93 -37.17
CA LEU A 771 9.92 2.42 -35.79
C LEU A 771 11.31 2.67 -35.22
N LYS A 772 12.37 2.65 -36.02
CA LYS A 772 13.73 3.01 -35.62
C LYS A 772 13.90 4.45 -35.12
N GLU A 773 12.99 5.33 -35.46
CA GLU A 773 13.02 6.74 -35.05
C GLU A 773 12.44 6.91 -33.63
N ILE A 774 11.69 5.92 -33.14
CA ILE A 774 11.03 5.93 -31.84
C ILE A 774 11.48 4.82 -30.90
N VAL A 775 12.37 3.91 -31.33
CA VAL A 775 12.85 2.78 -30.56
C VAL A 775 14.36 2.82 -30.37
N ARG A 776 14.83 2.58 -29.18
CA ARG A 776 16.23 2.45 -28.82
C ARG A 776 16.55 1.02 -28.40
N ILE A 777 17.40 0.33 -29.15
CA ILE A 777 17.89 -0.99 -28.77
C ILE A 777 18.93 -0.84 -27.66
N ASN A 778 18.73 -1.52 -26.54
CA ASN A 778 19.70 -1.61 -25.47
C ASN A 778 19.56 -2.94 -24.71
N ASN A 779 20.63 -3.42 -24.10
CA ASN A 779 20.67 -4.71 -23.41
C ASN A 779 19.90 -4.74 -22.08
N SER A 780 19.43 -3.59 -21.60
CA SER A 780 18.63 -3.43 -20.39
C SER A 780 17.22 -2.95 -20.67
N GLY A 781 16.80 -2.89 -21.96
CA GLY A 781 15.47 -2.43 -22.35
C GLY A 781 14.33 -3.26 -21.76
N PHE A 782 13.21 -2.61 -21.57
CA PHE A 782 12.01 -3.18 -20.93
C PHE A 782 11.23 -4.09 -21.87
N TYR A 783 11.33 -3.90 -23.19
CA TYR A 783 10.48 -4.52 -24.20
C TYR A 783 11.26 -5.43 -25.14
N VAL A 784 10.56 -6.41 -25.69
CA VAL A 784 11.04 -7.34 -26.71
C VAL A 784 10.01 -7.53 -27.80
N LEU A 785 10.47 -7.69 -29.04
CA LEU A 785 9.62 -8.03 -30.18
C LEU A 785 9.41 -9.54 -30.24
N ASP A 786 8.15 -9.97 -30.23
CA ASP A 786 7.82 -11.33 -30.63
C ASP A 786 7.88 -11.44 -32.16
N GLN A 787 8.94 -12.05 -32.67
CA GLN A 787 9.23 -12.16 -34.11
C GLN A 787 8.21 -13.02 -34.87
N LEU A 788 7.42 -13.85 -34.18
CA LEU A 788 6.37 -14.68 -34.80
C LEU A 788 5.08 -13.90 -35.01
N THR A 789 4.69 -13.11 -34.01
CA THR A 789 3.41 -12.39 -33.98
C THR A 789 3.53 -10.91 -34.33
N GLY A 790 4.75 -10.35 -34.32
CA GLY A 790 5.00 -8.92 -34.47
C GLY A 790 4.63 -8.08 -33.26
N ARG A 791 4.16 -8.67 -32.18
CA ARG A 791 3.75 -7.96 -30.95
C ARG A 791 4.95 -7.58 -30.08
N ILE A 792 4.73 -6.56 -29.28
CA ILE A 792 5.69 -6.09 -28.27
C ILE A 792 5.26 -6.67 -26.91
N ASN A 793 6.19 -7.31 -26.22
CA ASN A 793 5.98 -7.86 -24.88
C ASN A 793 6.96 -7.22 -23.90
N GLU A 794 6.58 -7.12 -22.64
CA GLU A 794 7.53 -6.78 -21.58
C GLU A 794 8.52 -7.92 -21.37
N PHE A 795 9.78 -7.57 -21.17
CA PHE A 795 10.82 -8.59 -20.92
C PHE A 795 10.54 -9.42 -19.66
N SER A 796 9.98 -8.79 -18.64
CA SER A 796 9.57 -9.41 -17.38
C SER A 796 8.46 -10.47 -17.54
N SER A 797 7.67 -10.40 -18.61
CA SER A 797 6.57 -11.34 -18.89
C SER A 797 7.00 -12.59 -19.65
N LEU A 798 8.28 -12.68 -20.07
CA LEU A 798 8.78 -13.82 -20.82
C LEU A 798 9.02 -15.04 -19.95
N SER A 799 8.70 -16.23 -20.48
CA SER A 799 9.09 -17.48 -19.85
C SER A 799 10.61 -17.69 -19.85
N GLU A 800 11.13 -18.47 -18.89
CA GLU A 800 12.56 -18.80 -18.80
C GLU A 800 13.15 -19.34 -20.11
N LYS A 801 12.39 -20.14 -20.86
CA LYS A 801 12.81 -20.65 -22.18
C LYS A 801 13.00 -19.54 -23.22
N ARG A 802 12.17 -18.48 -23.18
CA ARG A 802 12.31 -17.33 -24.10
C ARG A 802 13.44 -16.40 -23.67
N ILE A 803 13.67 -16.25 -22.38
CA ILE A 803 14.82 -15.50 -21.84
C ILE A 803 16.13 -16.18 -22.23
N ALA A 804 16.19 -17.50 -22.21
CA ALA A 804 17.36 -18.28 -22.59
C ALA A 804 17.75 -18.10 -24.08
N LEU A 805 16.84 -17.67 -24.94
CA LEU A 805 17.09 -17.35 -26.35
C LEU A 805 17.76 -15.97 -26.57
N ASN A 806 18.05 -15.25 -25.48
CA ASN A 806 18.71 -13.94 -25.50
C ASN A 806 18.03 -12.93 -26.45
N PRO A 807 16.74 -12.60 -26.26
CA PRO A 807 16.00 -11.75 -27.15
C PRO A 807 16.55 -10.32 -27.15
N VAL A 808 16.52 -9.65 -28.31
CA VAL A 808 16.94 -8.26 -28.44
C VAL A 808 15.96 -7.37 -27.66
N ARG A 809 16.48 -6.63 -26.71
CA ARG A 809 15.72 -5.70 -25.88
C ARG A 809 15.75 -4.29 -26.46
N PHE A 810 14.72 -3.52 -26.20
CA PHE A 810 14.61 -2.13 -26.61
C PHE A 810 13.70 -1.30 -25.68
N ASP A 811 13.81 -0.01 -25.78
CA ASP A 811 12.92 0.97 -25.17
C ASP A 811 12.43 1.96 -26.22
N PHE A 812 11.32 2.62 -25.97
CA PHE A 812 10.82 3.69 -26.81
C PHE A 812 11.54 5.01 -26.51
N HIS A 813 11.90 5.74 -27.57
CA HIS A 813 12.36 7.11 -27.41
C HIS A 813 11.19 8.03 -27.08
N ASN A 814 11.36 8.81 -26.01
CA ASN A 814 10.44 9.92 -25.67
C ASN A 814 8.95 9.53 -25.61
N GLU A 815 8.66 8.29 -25.16
CA GLU A 815 7.27 7.84 -24.93
C GLU A 815 6.31 8.09 -26.10
N THR A 816 6.78 8.06 -27.34
CA THR A 816 5.99 8.39 -28.53
C THR A 816 5.03 7.30 -28.98
N LEU A 817 5.19 6.08 -28.48
CA LEU A 817 4.30 4.95 -28.81
C LEU A 817 4.25 4.01 -27.59
N LEU A 818 3.05 3.68 -27.12
CA LEU A 818 2.83 2.65 -26.10
C LEU A 818 2.83 1.27 -26.75
N PRO A 819 3.47 0.27 -26.13
CA PRO A 819 3.40 -1.12 -26.58
C PRO A 819 1.97 -1.61 -26.75
N ASP A 820 1.08 -1.22 -25.83
CA ASP A 820 -0.32 -1.60 -25.86
C ASP A 820 -1.05 -1.02 -27.07
N PHE A 821 -0.82 0.25 -27.39
CA PHE A 821 -1.38 0.86 -28.60
C PHE A 821 -0.94 0.14 -29.87
N TYR A 822 0.37 -0.17 -30.00
CA TYR A 822 0.90 -0.92 -31.11
C TYR A 822 0.28 -2.33 -31.17
N ASN A 823 0.14 -2.99 -30.04
CA ASN A 823 -0.44 -4.33 -29.98
C ASN A 823 -1.96 -4.32 -30.29
N ILE A 824 -2.70 -3.29 -29.86
CA ILE A 824 -4.11 -3.10 -30.21
C ILE A 824 -4.26 -2.86 -31.71
N PHE A 825 -3.41 -2.00 -32.29
CA PHE A 825 -3.40 -1.77 -33.74
C PHE A 825 -3.20 -3.07 -34.52
N LEU A 826 -2.31 -3.96 -34.08
CA LEU A 826 -2.10 -5.27 -34.72
C LEU A 826 -3.27 -6.25 -34.58
N GLN A 827 -4.25 -5.97 -33.74
CA GLN A 827 -5.48 -6.77 -33.63
C GLN A 827 -6.55 -6.32 -34.64
N GLN A 828 -6.43 -5.11 -35.18
CA GLN A 828 -7.35 -4.57 -36.17
C GLN A 828 -7.00 -5.05 -37.58
N GLU A 829 -7.95 -5.08 -38.50
CA GLU A 829 -7.76 -5.53 -39.87
C GLU A 829 -6.66 -4.74 -40.59
N GLU A 830 -6.62 -3.43 -40.38
CA GLU A 830 -5.59 -2.54 -40.90
C GLU A 830 -4.19 -2.87 -40.40
N GLY A 831 -4.06 -3.27 -39.12
CA GLY A 831 -2.80 -3.70 -38.52
C GLY A 831 -2.30 -5.03 -39.08
N VAL A 832 -3.21 -5.97 -39.30
CA VAL A 832 -2.90 -7.26 -39.94
C VAL A 832 -2.43 -7.06 -41.38
N ASP A 833 -3.07 -6.17 -42.12
CA ASP A 833 -2.68 -5.84 -43.49
C ASP A 833 -1.38 -5.04 -43.53
N TRP A 834 -1.15 -4.17 -42.56
CA TRP A 834 0.12 -3.48 -42.38
C TRP A 834 1.27 -4.49 -42.15
N LEU A 835 1.09 -5.51 -41.31
CA LEU A 835 2.08 -6.58 -41.12
C LEU A 835 2.34 -7.34 -42.41
N LYS A 836 1.29 -7.74 -43.13
CA LYS A 836 1.40 -8.45 -44.39
C LYS A 836 2.17 -7.64 -45.44
N ASN A 837 1.92 -6.34 -45.52
CA ASN A 837 2.50 -5.45 -46.52
C ASN A 837 3.95 -5.09 -46.23
N ASN A 838 4.35 -4.97 -44.96
CA ASN A 838 5.73 -4.62 -44.60
C ASN A 838 6.66 -5.81 -44.42
N PHE A 839 6.14 -7.02 -44.20
CA PHE A 839 6.92 -8.23 -43.87
C PHE A 839 6.61 -9.40 -44.80
N LYS A 840 6.33 -9.14 -46.09
CA LYS A 840 6.21 -10.19 -47.10
C LYS A 840 7.50 -10.97 -47.21
N SER A 841 7.52 -12.21 -46.71
CA SER A 841 8.64 -13.11 -46.92
C SER A 841 8.58 -13.69 -48.31
N SER A 842 9.71 -13.65 -49.03
CA SER A 842 9.88 -14.24 -50.35
C SER A 842 10.13 -15.76 -50.31
N SER A 843 10.11 -16.38 -49.10
CA SER A 843 10.30 -17.85 -48.96
C SER A 843 9.35 -18.40 -47.89
N ALA A 844 8.71 -19.51 -48.21
CA ALA A 844 7.75 -20.22 -47.37
C ALA A 844 8.32 -20.85 -46.09
N LEU A 845 9.59 -20.63 -45.76
CA LEU A 845 10.32 -21.30 -44.67
C LEU A 845 10.75 -20.40 -43.52
N SER A 846 10.63 -19.06 -43.63
CA SER A 846 10.98 -18.15 -42.54
C SER A 846 9.82 -17.25 -42.23
N LYS A 847 9.03 -17.60 -41.22
CA LYS A 847 7.89 -16.84 -40.76
C LYS A 847 8.22 -15.77 -39.70
N ASN A 848 9.49 -15.56 -39.37
CA ASN A 848 9.91 -14.67 -38.31
C ASN A 848 10.17 -13.25 -38.84
N ILE A 849 9.57 -12.25 -38.20
CA ILE A 849 9.85 -10.84 -38.43
C ILE A 849 11.25 -10.53 -37.89
N SER A 850 12.14 -10.10 -38.76
CA SER A 850 13.47 -9.69 -38.31
C SER A 850 13.42 -8.33 -37.62
N MET A 851 14.21 -8.14 -36.57
CA MET A 851 14.31 -6.84 -35.86
C MET A 851 14.72 -5.71 -36.82
N SER A 852 15.61 -5.97 -37.78
CA SER A 852 16.01 -4.97 -38.77
C SER A 852 14.88 -4.56 -39.69
N ALA A 853 14.07 -5.52 -40.20
CA ALA A 853 12.92 -5.23 -41.02
C ALA A 853 11.86 -4.46 -40.22
N TRP A 854 11.59 -4.86 -38.95
CA TRP A 854 10.67 -4.18 -38.08
C TRP A 854 11.06 -2.73 -37.81
N LEU A 855 12.31 -2.46 -37.48
CA LEU A 855 12.82 -1.08 -37.25
C LEU A 855 12.71 -0.18 -38.48
N ASN A 856 12.77 -0.73 -39.68
CA ASN A 856 12.68 0.05 -40.93
C ASN A 856 11.27 0.19 -41.46
N ALA A 857 10.29 -0.53 -40.91
CA ALA A 857 8.89 -0.39 -41.28
C ALA A 857 8.35 0.99 -40.90
N ARG A 858 7.49 1.54 -41.75
CA ARG A 858 6.77 2.79 -41.47
C ARG A 858 5.46 2.49 -40.78
N PHE A 859 5.22 3.17 -39.69
CA PHE A 859 4.00 3.10 -38.91
C PHE A 859 3.30 4.47 -38.95
N SER A 860 2.03 4.47 -39.32
CA SER A 860 1.21 5.70 -39.33
C SER A 860 0.54 5.86 -37.99
N LEU A 861 0.82 6.95 -37.30
CA LEU A 861 0.11 7.31 -36.08
C LEU A 861 -1.32 7.72 -36.44
N PRO A 862 -2.33 7.25 -35.67
CA PRO A 862 -3.73 7.58 -35.96
C PRO A 862 -4.01 9.08 -35.84
N THR A 863 -4.89 9.56 -36.68
CA THR A 863 -5.49 10.90 -36.55
C THR A 863 -6.71 10.86 -35.65
N LEU A 864 -7.01 11.96 -34.95
CA LEU A 864 -8.22 12.10 -34.16
C LEU A 864 -9.48 11.84 -35.04
N GLY A 865 -10.20 10.79 -34.72
CA GLY A 865 -11.46 10.48 -35.36
C GLY A 865 -11.66 9.00 -35.74
N ASN A 866 -10.66 8.16 -35.56
CA ASN A 866 -10.78 6.69 -35.75
C ASN A 866 -10.50 5.93 -34.50
#